data_8eae6e4834bc759bf9fa2e7128066d3f
#
_entry.id   8eae6e4834bc759bf9fa2e7128066d3f
#
_cell.length_a   1.000
_cell.length_b   1.000
_cell.length_c   1.000
_cell.angle_alpha   90.00
_cell.angle_beta   90.00
_cell.angle_gamma   90.00
#
_symmetry.space_group_name_H-M   'P 1'
#
loop_
_entity.id
_entity.type
_entity.pdbx_description
1 polymer ?
#
loop_
_entity_poly.entity_id
_entity_poly.type
_entity_poly.pdbx_seq_one_letter_code
_entity_poly.pdbx_strand_id
1 'polypeptide(L)'
;MADLNQYMNKAFDYEEKGYVEEAIHLCSKCIQAFPEYKREIELEIAKINYRNGKERKALLQFLMLLDDTGDETISNLIIEAYYGAREQEFQERYRENYKLLEEYSYFYGELHPLELRYYPIWTGENEIWYYDSAERIFQVIERYGFIMGELEDTIYLGSDLLWMEDLLILEKKTRMKEPFMDMENPLLLLYQKSHWELLCQTIDLKELMKFDRIIFHDDISRLERSLLTDGICFPVMVIGNRADTILQELGRLNNKMRQEYENYQTIIKEYYLQNRDTVVKNIKNGNPRILFITSRFTTALQYHVRDCKIAAERMGLETELQIEKDRLCTGQHNLSIFRQIAKFRPDLIFSIDHFRHEREWKDCLEGIVWVCWAQDAMPEIYSKETPAKLTDRDFLMTHYITSKKFKDIGYDAKCVIDAPIPANPYVYQPYQLNDAEKKKYSCDICFVCHSSNVESYIDKVAEKFPEQLQEKIRAIYRGYYDYVCETGELFYTEQEFELFIKGAFSYHYNMALTAEALDYFVEDMWRYFNDRVYRQMLVQWMLDAGFTNIKLWGNGWAMEEKYKEYAMGPAQNGETLSKIYQASKIVIGNNIMTTAAARAWETMLSGGFYMSNYIPEENDDVDIRKILEVDKDVIMFYNREDLIQKLHYYLEHEEERQKMIERGRKAALEKMTYDILMKRVLKEIGERLEEN
;
A
#
# COMPACT_ATOMS: atom_id res chain seq x y z
N MET A 1 70.14 -15.08 26.68
CA MET A 1 68.82 -15.48 27.21
C MET A 1 68.55 -14.96 28.63
N ALA A 2 69.51 -15.09 29.61
CA ALA A 2 69.21 -14.63 30.97
C ALA A 2 68.87 -13.12 31.03
N ASP A 3 69.61 -12.29 30.30
CA ASP A 3 69.41 -10.84 30.29
C ASP A 3 68.09 -10.43 29.59
N LEU A 4 67.71 -11.05 28.48
CA LEU A 4 66.42 -10.79 27.81
C LEU A 4 65.23 -11.11 28.70
N ASN A 5 65.23 -12.28 29.33
CA ASN A 5 64.17 -12.69 30.24
C ASN A 5 64.00 -11.73 31.44
N GLN A 6 65.12 -11.16 31.95
CA GLN A 6 65.00 -10.20 32.99
C GLN A 6 64.36 -8.86 32.54
N TYR A 7 64.66 -8.39 31.36
CA TYR A 7 63.99 -7.20 30.79
C TYR A 7 62.51 -7.46 30.45
N MET A 8 62.21 -8.62 29.88
CA MET A 8 60.82 -8.98 29.56
C MET A 8 59.98 -9.14 30.84
N ASN A 9 60.49 -9.78 31.88
CA ASN A 9 59.81 -9.84 33.17
C ASN A 9 59.57 -8.44 33.78
N LYS A 10 60.49 -7.52 33.60
CA LYS A 10 60.32 -6.14 34.05
C LYS A 10 59.28 -5.39 33.21
N ALA A 11 59.17 -5.70 31.91
CA ALA A 11 58.12 -5.14 31.06
C ALA A 11 56.71 -5.63 31.49
N PHE A 12 56.57 -6.93 31.81
CA PHE A 12 55.33 -7.48 32.37
C PHE A 12 54.99 -6.89 33.74
N ASP A 13 55.97 -6.62 34.58
CA ASP A 13 55.80 -5.94 35.87
C ASP A 13 55.25 -4.51 35.70
N TYR A 14 55.72 -3.78 34.67
CA TYR A 14 55.16 -2.49 34.29
C TYR A 14 53.75 -2.58 33.80
N GLU A 15 53.43 -3.57 32.93
CA GLU A 15 52.09 -3.82 32.43
C GLU A 15 51.11 -4.11 33.57
N GLU A 16 51.44 -5.03 34.50
CA GLU A 16 50.62 -5.35 35.67
C GLU A 16 50.32 -4.16 36.58
N LYS A 17 51.28 -3.21 36.65
CA LYS A 17 51.10 -1.95 37.39
C LYS A 17 50.36 -0.86 36.62
N GLY A 18 49.93 -1.15 35.39
CA GLY A 18 49.23 -0.20 34.52
C GLY A 18 50.11 0.78 33.72
N TYR A 19 51.45 0.62 33.82
CA TYR A 19 52.44 1.43 33.07
C TYR A 19 52.68 0.84 31.68
N VAL A 20 51.62 0.81 30.82
CA VAL A 20 51.60 0.12 29.52
C VAL A 20 52.61 0.70 28.53
N GLU A 21 52.73 2.03 28.47
CA GLU A 21 53.67 2.70 27.53
C GLU A 21 55.14 2.44 27.93
N GLU A 22 55.43 2.39 29.22
CA GLU A 22 56.74 2.04 29.74
C GLU A 22 57.09 0.59 29.46
N ALA A 23 56.12 -0.32 29.58
CA ALA A 23 56.29 -1.73 29.21
C ALA A 23 56.66 -1.87 27.74
N ILE A 24 55.89 -1.23 26.85
CA ILE A 24 56.11 -1.27 25.38
C ILE A 24 57.47 -0.60 25.03
N HIS A 25 57.81 0.53 25.68
CA HIS A 25 59.08 1.21 25.48
C HIS A 25 60.26 0.32 25.89
N LEU A 26 60.13 -0.42 26.99
CA LEU A 26 61.14 -1.38 27.41
C LEU A 26 61.31 -2.51 26.44
N CYS A 27 60.20 -3.10 25.94
CA CYS A 27 60.22 -4.11 24.87
C CYS A 27 60.89 -3.57 23.58
N SER A 28 60.62 -2.32 23.21
CA SER A 28 61.23 -1.68 22.02
C SER A 28 62.73 -1.49 22.18
N LYS A 29 63.24 -1.22 23.39
CA LYS A 29 64.66 -1.21 23.68
C LYS A 29 65.28 -2.61 23.61
N CYS A 30 64.53 -3.63 24.04
CA CYS A 30 64.98 -5.01 23.89
C CYS A 30 65.19 -5.42 22.44
N ILE A 31 64.35 -4.97 21.52
CA ILE A 31 64.54 -5.22 20.08
C ILE A 31 65.91 -4.67 19.58
N GLN A 32 66.30 -3.49 20.06
CA GLN A 32 67.59 -2.90 19.69
C GLN A 32 68.77 -3.66 20.28
N ALA A 33 68.60 -4.17 21.50
CA ALA A 33 69.68 -4.86 22.24
C ALA A 33 69.79 -6.36 21.83
N PHE A 34 68.70 -6.96 21.42
CA PHE A 34 68.58 -8.41 21.09
C PHE A 34 67.86 -8.58 19.75
N PRO A 35 68.42 -8.14 18.62
CA PRO A 35 67.76 -8.14 17.32
C PRO A 35 67.39 -9.56 16.81
N GLU A 36 68.06 -10.60 17.31
CA GLU A 36 67.78 -11.98 17.02
C GLU A 36 66.41 -12.47 17.56
N TYR A 37 65.87 -11.80 18.59
CA TYR A 37 64.57 -12.06 19.21
C TYR A 37 63.50 -11.00 18.82
N LYS A 38 63.75 -10.23 17.80
CA LYS A 38 62.89 -9.13 17.39
C LYS A 38 61.42 -9.57 17.23
N ARG A 39 61.21 -10.69 16.57
CA ARG A 39 59.87 -11.18 16.25
C ARG A 39 59.07 -11.61 17.50
N GLU A 40 59.71 -12.33 18.39
CA GLU A 40 59.12 -12.76 19.67
C GLU A 40 58.77 -11.55 20.54
N ILE A 41 59.62 -10.51 20.53
CA ILE A 41 59.38 -9.30 21.30
C ILE A 41 58.25 -8.45 20.66
N GLU A 42 58.20 -8.35 19.34
CA GLU A 42 57.12 -7.69 18.61
C GLU A 42 55.78 -8.39 18.85
N LEU A 43 55.78 -9.74 18.90
CA LEU A 43 54.59 -10.53 19.26
C LEU A 43 54.11 -10.20 20.68
N GLU A 44 55.03 -10.08 21.64
CA GLU A 44 54.65 -9.70 23.00
C GLU A 44 54.15 -8.26 23.09
N ILE A 45 54.69 -7.32 22.31
CA ILE A 45 54.17 -5.94 22.22
C ILE A 45 52.74 -5.95 21.72
N ALA A 46 52.42 -6.77 20.70
CA ALA A 46 51.06 -6.92 20.17
C ALA A 46 50.14 -7.47 21.26
N LYS A 47 50.54 -8.50 21.99
CA LYS A 47 49.76 -9.08 23.09
C LYS A 47 49.54 -8.07 24.23
N ILE A 48 50.54 -7.27 24.59
CA ILE A 48 50.42 -6.17 25.60
C ILE A 48 49.36 -5.16 25.12
N ASN A 49 49.41 -4.72 23.87
CA ASN A 49 48.39 -3.82 23.32
C ASN A 49 46.97 -4.44 23.36
N TYR A 50 46.83 -5.73 23.02
CA TYR A 50 45.57 -6.45 23.08
C TYR A 50 45.01 -6.49 24.51
N ARG A 51 45.79 -6.98 25.49
CA ARG A 51 45.35 -7.10 26.89
C ARG A 51 44.97 -5.76 27.52
N ASN A 52 45.49 -4.66 26.98
CA ASN A 52 45.23 -3.32 27.47
C ASN A 52 44.22 -2.51 26.61
N GLY A 53 43.33 -3.22 25.84
CA GLY A 53 42.22 -2.63 25.14
C GLY A 53 42.58 -1.82 23.88
N LYS A 54 43.84 -1.93 23.40
CA LYS A 54 44.28 -1.32 22.14
C LYS A 54 44.11 -2.32 20.98
N GLU A 55 42.92 -2.89 20.86
CA GLU A 55 42.64 -4.06 20.02
C GLU A 55 43.00 -3.82 18.54
N ARG A 56 42.63 -2.67 17.95
CA ARG A 56 42.97 -2.35 16.56
C ARG A 56 44.47 -2.28 16.34
N LYS A 57 45.20 -1.65 17.27
CA LYS A 57 46.67 -1.55 17.18
C LYS A 57 47.33 -2.91 17.28
N ALA A 58 46.83 -3.74 18.17
CA ALA A 58 47.31 -5.11 18.37
C ALA A 58 47.07 -5.97 17.12
N LEU A 59 45.87 -5.89 16.54
CA LEU A 59 45.54 -6.62 15.32
C LEU A 59 46.47 -6.27 14.16
N LEU A 60 46.71 -4.97 13.92
CA LEU A 60 47.60 -4.56 12.83
C LEU A 60 49.04 -5.04 13.06
N GLN A 61 49.52 -5.10 14.31
CA GLN A 61 50.81 -5.65 14.66
C GLN A 61 50.88 -7.17 14.44
N PHE A 62 49.83 -7.90 14.83
CA PHE A 62 49.75 -9.35 14.55
C PHE A 62 49.72 -9.63 13.05
N LEU A 63 48.96 -8.87 12.26
CA LEU A 63 48.88 -9.04 10.82
C LEU A 63 50.22 -8.73 10.12
N MET A 64 50.94 -7.70 10.56
CA MET A 64 52.30 -7.40 10.05
C MET A 64 53.24 -8.57 10.33
N LEU A 65 53.21 -9.12 11.55
CA LEU A 65 54.01 -10.27 11.91
C LEU A 65 53.65 -11.53 11.13
N LEU A 66 52.37 -11.73 10.86
CA LEU A 66 51.88 -12.84 10.03
C LEU A 66 52.36 -12.71 8.59
N ASP A 67 52.31 -11.51 8.02
CA ASP A 67 52.78 -11.22 6.65
C ASP A 67 54.28 -11.44 6.51
N ASP A 68 55.06 -10.98 7.52
CA ASP A 68 56.52 -11.16 7.55
C ASP A 68 56.97 -12.62 7.76
N THR A 69 56.17 -13.46 8.41
CA THR A 69 56.60 -14.79 8.84
C THR A 69 55.89 -15.93 8.17
N GLY A 70 54.62 -15.74 7.78
CA GLY A 70 53.73 -16.81 7.35
C GLY A 70 53.41 -17.81 8.47
N ASP A 71 53.57 -17.44 9.73
CA ASP A 71 53.43 -18.34 10.89
C ASP A 71 51.97 -18.56 11.25
N GLU A 72 51.41 -19.73 10.95
CA GLU A 72 50.04 -20.12 11.28
C GLU A 72 49.67 -20.01 12.75
N THR A 73 50.68 -20.01 13.65
CA THR A 73 50.44 -19.84 15.10
C THR A 73 49.91 -18.44 15.44
N ILE A 74 50.39 -17.43 14.70
CA ILE A 74 49.90 -16.03 14.81
C ILE A 74 48.47 -15.94 14.30
N SER A 75 48.17 -16.60 13.17
CA SER A 75 46.79 -16.66 12.64
C SER A 75 45.83 -17.25 13.67
N ASN A 76 46.18 -18.37 14.27
CA ASN A 76 45.37 -19.02 15.30
C ASN A 76 45.20 -18.13 16.53
N LEU A 77 46.25 -17.41 16.93
CA LEU A 77 46.21 -16.46 18.07
C LEU A 77 45.23 -15.31 17.79
N ILE A 78 45.22 -14.76 16.58
CA ILE A 78 44.25 -13.73 16.18
C ILE A 78 42.83 -14.26 16.25
N ILE A 79 42.58 -15.45 15.68
CA ILE A 79 41.24 -16.07 15.66
C ILE A 79 40.79 -16.33 17.10
N GLU A 80 41.61 -16.92 17.95
CA GLU A 80 41.29 -17.21 19.35
C GLU A 80 41.00 -15.92 20.14
N ALA A 81 41.85 -14.92 19.99
CA ALA A 81 41.73 -13.68 20.72
C ALA A 81 40.50 -12.84 20.35
N TYR A 82 40.17 -12.73 19.09
CA TYR A 82 39.14 -11.81 18.63
C TYR A 82 37.78 -12.54 18.33
N TYR A 83 37.82 -13.69 17.66
CA TYR A 83 36.63 -14.47 17.39
C TYR A 83 36.31 -15.43 18.56
N GLY A 84 37.25 -16.24 18.99
CA GLY A 84 37.04 -17.24 20.03
C GLY A 84 36.51 -16.66 21.33
N ALA A 85 36.95 -15.45 21.72
CA ALA A 85 36.43 -14.75 22.88
C ALA A 85 34.93 -14.37 22.79
N ARG A 86 34.36 -14.30 21.56
CA ARG A 86 32.97 -13.93 21.27
C ARG A 86 32.24 -15.01 20.43
N GLU A 87 32.83 -16.15 20.24
CA GLU A 87 32.30 -17.20 19.36
C GLU A 87 30.85 -17.57 19.68
N GLN A 88 30.56 -17.74 20.96
CA GLN A 88 29.20 -18.08 21.40
C GLN A 88 28.21 -16.98 21.03
N GLU A 89 28.53 -15.70 21.22
CA GLU A 89 27.69 -14.56 20.86
C GLU A 89 27.41 -14.53 19.36
N PHE A 90 28.47 -14.68 18.52
CA PHE A 90 28.33 -14.67 17.08
C PHE A 90 27.49 -15.85 16.56
N GLN A 91 27.73 -17.04 17.09
CA GLN A 91 26.96 -18.24 16.71
C GLN A 91 25.50 -18.19 17.18
N GLU A 92 25.21 -17.67 18.38
CA GLU A 92 23.86 -17.48 18.87
C GLU A 92 23.11 -16.47 18.00
N ARG A 93 23.74 -15.35 17.66
CA ARG A 93 23.19 -14.32 16.77
C ARG A 93 22.89 -14.87 15.39
N TYR A 94 23.81 -15.63 14.82
CA TYR A 94 23.61 -16.29 13.54
C TYR A 94 22.37 -17.21 13.57
N ARG A 95 22.23 -18.06 14.61
CA ARG A 95 21.08 -18.97 14.76
C ARG A 95 19.77 -18.21 14.91
N GLU A 96 19.75 -17.13 15.67
CA GLU A 96 18.58 -16.28 15.86
C GLU A 96 18.16 -15.65 14.53
N ASN A 97 19.09 -15.05 13.83
CA ASN A 97 18.85 -14.43 12.53
C ASN A 97 18.41 -15.46 11.48
N TYR A 98 19.04 -16.64 11.46
CA TYR A 98 18.65 -17.74 10.58
C TYR A 98 17.18 -18.12 10.78
N LYS A 99 16.76 -18.30 12.03
CA LYS A 99 15.36 -18.63 12.36
C LYS A 99 14.38 -17.53 11.95
N LEU A 100 14.76 -16.25 12.11
CA LEU A 100 13.93 -15.13 11.67
C LEU A 100 13.78 -15.11 10.14
N LEU A 101 14.84 -15.41 9.41
CA LEU A 101 14.85 -15.42 7.94
C LEU A 101 14.04 -16.58 7.34
N GLU A 102 13.92 -17.73 8.02
CA GLU A 102 13.06 -18.83 7.56
C GLU A 102 11.59 -18.41 7.39
N GLU A 103 11.12 -17.49 8.22
CA GLU A 103 9.74 -17.01 8.24
C GLU A 103 9.59 -15.67 7.50
N TYR A 104 10.69 -15.03 7.10
CA TYR A 104 10.66 -13.69 6.51
C TYR A 104 10.38 -13.70 5.01
N SER A 105 9.21 -13.19 4.62
CA SER A 105 8.72 -13.23 3.23
C SER A 105 9.57 -12.47 2.22
N TYR A 106 10.38 -11.50 2.67
CA TYR A 106 11.21 -10.63 1.83
C TYR A 106 12.70 -10.97 1.92
N PHE A 107 13.01 -12.23 2.20
CA PHE A 107 14.36 -12.75 2.07
C PHE A 107 14.53 -13.50 0.74
N TYR A 108 15.39 -12.97 -0.11
CA TYR A 108 15.80 -13.58 -1.38
C TYR A 108 17.20 -14.14 -1.22
N GLY A 109 17.29 -15.35 -0.72
CA GLY A 109 18.56 -16.01 -0.44
C GLY A 109 18.39 -17.48 -0.12
N GLU A 110 19.53 -18.09 0.22
CA GLU A 110 19.60 -19.48 0.69
C GLU A 110 20.07 -19.50 2.13
N LEU A 111 19.35 -20.21 2.96
CA LEU A 111 19.76 -20.47 4.34
C LEU A 111 20.69 -21.67 4.37
N HIS A 112 21.92 -21.45 4.84
CA HIS A 112 22.90 -22.53 4.97
C HIS A 112 23.02 -22.95 6.43
N PRO A 113 23.09 -24.26 6.73
CA PRO A 113 23.36 -24.73 8.07
C PRO A 113 24.74 -24.27 8.56
N LEU A 114 24.95 -24.26 9.85
CA LEU A 114 26.05 -23.65 10.62
C LEU A 114 27.45 -24.23 10.31
N GLU A 115 27.90 -24.18 9.07
CA GLU A 115 29.32 -24.27 8.72
C GLU A 115 29.80 -22.87 8.35
N LEU A 116 30.15 -22.07 9.37
CA LEU A 116 30.61 -20.71 9.17
C LEU A 116 31.98 -20.73 8.48
N ARG A 117 32.10 -19.99 7.41
CA ARG A 117 33.36 -19.79 6.69
C ARG A 117 34.08 -18.52 7.10
N TYR A 118 33.34 -17.46 7.43
CA TYR A 118 33.86 -16.13 7.66
C TYR A 118 33.75 -15.78 9.14
N TYR A 119 34.88 -15.61 9.82
CA TYR A 119 34.95 -15.32 11.25
C TYR A 119 35.17 -13.83 11.48
N PRO A 120 34.19 -13.08 12.03
CA PRO A 120 34.31 -11.65 12.27
C PRO A 120 35.37 -11.34 13.33
N ILE A 121 36.18 -10.36 13.02
CA ILE A 121 37.22 -9.80 13.91
C ILE A 121 36.90 -8.34 14.07
N TRP A 122 36.13 -8.02 15.11
CA TRP A 122 35.63 -6.69 15.36
C TRP A 122 36.65 -5.86 16.15
N THR A 123 37.15 -4.75 15.58
CA THR A 123 38.20 -3.93 16.19
C THR A 123 37.87 -2.44 16.31
N GLY A 124 36.74 -1.97 15.81
CA GLY A 124 36.40 -0.57 15.85
C GLY A 124 35.19 -0.13 15.09
N GLU A 125 34.96 1.19 15.08
CA GLU A 125 33.71 1.79 14.56
C GLU A 125 33.65 1.86 13.04
N ASN A 126 34.80 1.84 12.33
CA ASN A 126 34.87 2.14 10.90
C ASN A 126 35.39 1.00 10.03
N GLU A 127 35.70 -0.15 10.60
CA GLU A 127 36.20 -1.32 9.85
C GLU A 127 35.80 -2.62 10.53
N ILE A 128 35.55 -3.66 9.74
CA ILE A 128 35.36 -5.03 10.19
C ILE A 128 36.42 -5.88 9.51
N TRP A 129 37.31 -6.47 10.28
CA TRP A 129 38.20 -7.51 9.82
C TRP A 129 37.50 -8.84 9.91
N TYR A 130 37.87 -9.78 9.04
CA TYR A 130 37.38 -11.15 9.10
C TYR A 130 38.42 -12.13 8.58
N TYR A 131 38.34 -13.35 9.07
CA TYR A 131 39.13 -14.47 8.59
C TYR A 131 38.30 -15.34 7.67
N ASP A 132 38.79 -15.58 6.45
CA ASP A 132 38.22 -16.58 5.52
C ASP A 132 38.91 -17.94 5.78
N SER A 133 38.19 -18.86 6.40
CA SER A 133 38.75 -20.18 6.78
C SER A 133 39.05 -21.11 5.59
N ALA A 134 38.43 -20.89 4.44
CA ALA A 134 38.70 -21.67 3.23
C ALA A 134 39.97 -21.18 2.51
N GLU A 135 40.14 -19.86 2.38
CA GLU A 135 41.30 -19.25 1.74
C GLU A 135 42.47 -19.04 2.74
N ARG A 136 42.22 -19.14 4.04
CA ARG A 136 43.18 -18.92 5.13
C ARG A 136 43.80 -17.51 5.11
N ILE A 137 43.00 -16.50 4.83
CA ILE A 137 43.44 -15.11 4.76
C ILE A 137 42.58 -14.20 5.65
N PHE A 138 43.21 -13.10 6.10
CA PHE A 138 42.48 -12.01 6.73
C PHE A 138 42.12 -10.96 5.70
N GLN A 139 40.93 -10.42 5.82
CA GLN A 139 40.42 -9.35 4.95
C GLN A 139 39.75 -8.28 5.81
N VAL A 140 39.63 -7.05 5.26
CA VAL A 140 39.00 -5.93 5.92
C VAL A 140 37.88 -5.36 5.05
N ILE A 141 36.79 -4.98 5.71
CA ILE A 141 35.71 -4.22 5.13
C ILE A 141 35.72 -2.86 5.79
N GLU A 142 35.98 -1.82 5.01
CA GLU A 142 35.90 -0.44 5.48
C GLU A 142 34.46 0.03 5.44
N ARG A 143 34.08 0.83 6.46
CA ARG A 143 32.75 1.43 6.52
C ARG A 143 32.58 2.39 5.34
N TYR A 144 31.53 2.21 4.58
CA TYR A 144 31.19 3.11 3.50
C TYR A 144 30.73 4.45 4.06
N GLY A 145 31.60 5.45 3.93
CA GLY A 145 31.32 6.82 4.39
C GLY A 145 30.44 7.55 3.38
N PHE A 146 29.14 7.39 3.44
CA PHE A 146 28.24 8.20 2.63
C PHE A 146 27.78 9.44 3.40
N ILE A 147 27.92 10.60 2.74
CA ILE A 147 27.36 11.85 3.25
C ILE A 147 25.85 11.77 2.99
N MET A 148 25.12 11.54 4.07
CA MET A 148 23.67 11.56 4.05
C MET A 148 23.18 13.00 3.89
N GLY A 149 23.07 13.46 2.66
CA GLY A 149 22.30 14.64 2.31
C GLY A 149 20.78 14.44 2.56
N GLU A 150 19.94 15.29 2.04
CA GLU A 150 18.51 15.01 1.93
C GLU A 150 18.36 13.90 0.88
N LEU A 151 17.86 12.73 1.34
CA LEU A 151 17.47 11.64 0.45
C LEU A 151 16.03 11.87 0.01
N GLU A 152 15.76 11.65 -1.27
CA GLU A 152 14.42 11.75 -1.83
C GLU A 152 13.56 10.54 -1.48
N ASP A 153 12.23 10.68 -1.55
CA ASP A 153 11.28 9.59 -1.34
C ASP A 153 11.26 8.66 -2.56
N THR A 154 12.31 7.87 -2.73
CA THR A 154 12.50 6.95 -3.85
C THR A 154 12.96 5.57 -3.38
N ILE A 155 13.16 4.64 -4.30
CA ILE A 155 13.55 3.27 -4.01
C ILE A 155 15.07 3.15 -4.04
N TYR A 156 15.64 2.73 -2.92
CA TYR A 156 17.07 2.58 -2.71
C TYR A 156 17.48 1.11 -2.63
N LEU A 157 18.70 0.85 -3.11
CA LEU A 157 19.42 -0.38 -2.85
C LEU A 157 20.70 -0.05 -2.06
N GLY A 158 20.79 -0.58 -0.83
CA GLY A 158 22.00 -0.54 -0.03
C GLY A 158 22.86 -1.78 -0.30
N SER A 159 24.15 -1.55 -0.62
CA SER A 159 25.10 -2.63 -0.92
C SER A 159 26.12 -2.80 0.19
N ASP A 160 26.17 -3.99 0.75
CA ASP A 160 27.18 -4.44 1.71
C ASP A 160 27.33 -3.55 2.95
N LEU A 161 26.23 -2.99 3.44
CA LEU A 161 26.19 -2.15 4.65
C LEU A 161 26.15 -3.05 5.89
N LEU A 162 27.21 -3.00 6.73
CA LEU A 162 27.39 -3.89 7.88
C LEU A 162 27.29 -3.16 9.23
N TRP A 163 26.88 -1.90 9.27
CA TRP A 163 26.72 -1.13 10.51
C TRP A 163 25.23 -0.84 10.75
N MET A 164 24.75 -1.21 11.93
CA MET A 164 23.34 -1.03 12.30
C MET A 164 22.92 0.44 12.22
N GLU A 165 23.78 1.37 12.65
CA GLU A 165 23.48 2.80 12.60
C GLU A 165 23.21 3.27 11.15
N ASP A 166 24.04 2.82 10.20
CA ASP A 166 23.90 3.19 8.79
C ASP A 166 22.60 2.64 8.19
N LEU A 167 22.26 1.40 8.52
CA LEU A 167 21.03 0.75 8.10
C LEU A 167 19.79 1.46 8.65
N LEU A 168 19.80 1.83 9.93
CA LEU A 168 18.71 2.56 10.57
C LEU A 168 18.55 3.99 10.04
N ILE A 169 19.67 4.67 9.78
CA ILE A 169 19.64 6.01 9.16
C ILE A 169 19.08 5.92 7.73
N LEU A 170 19.55 4.96 6.94
CA LEU A 170 19.08 4.75 5.58
C LEU A 170 17.56 4.41 5.58
N GLU A 171 17.14 3.51 6.44
CA GLU A 171 15.72 3.18 6.60
C GLU A 171 14.87 4.42 6.89
N LYS A 172 15.24 5.18 7.90
CA LYS A 172 14.51 6.36 8.34
C LYS A 172 14.43 7.46 7.27
N LYS A 173 15.54 7.72 6.56
CA LYS A 173 15.63 8.81 5.58
C LYS A 173 15.02 8.48 4.22
N THR A 174 14.93 7.19 3.86
CA THR A 174 14.37 6.76 2.58
C THR A 174 12.91 6.32 2.68
N ARG A 175 12.32 6.40 3.88
CA ARG A 175 10.91 6.10 4.09
C ARG A 175 10.05 7.21 3.48
N MET A 176 9.02 6.82 2.74
CA MET A 176 8.04 7.76 2.22
C MET A 176 7.41 8.57 3.36
N LYS A 177 7.41 9.91 3.23
CA LYS A 177 6.95 10.82 4.30
C LYS A 177 5.45 10.78 4.52
N GLU A 178 4.71 10.60 3.44
CA GLU A 178 3.24 10.47 3.45
C GLU A 178 2.85 9.28 2.59
N PRO A 179 2.81 8.06 3.16
CA PRO A 179 2.43 6.87 2.41
C PRO A 179 0.99 7.00 1.92
N PHE A 180 0.83 6.96 0.59
CA PHE A 180 -0.49 6.98 -0.02
C PHE A 180 -1.09 5.57 0.06
N MET A 181 -2.26 5.43 0.70
CA MET A 181 -3.03 4.19 0.80
C MET A 181 -2.21 2.94 1.23
N ASP A 182 -1.41 3.04 2.28
CA ASP A 182 -0.50 1.97 2.74
C ASP A 182 0.61 1.59 1.74
N MET A 183 0.81 2.35 0.68
CA MET A 183 1.99 2.19 -0.17
C MET A 183 3.25 2.56 0.59
N GLU A 184 4.25 1.72 0.49
CA GLU A 184 5.57 1.97 1.07
C GLU A 184 6.65 1.62 0.05
N ASN A 185 7.62 2.51 -0.14
CA ASN A 185 8.76 2.19 -0.99
C ASN A 185 9.65 1.16 -0.32
N PRO A 186 10.01 0.05 -0.99
CA PRO A 186 10.91 -0.94 -0.42
C PRO A 186 12.33 -0.39 -0.26
N LEU A 187 13.04 -0.86 0.75
CA LEU A 187 14.49 -0.72 0.88
C LEU A 187 15.15 -2.06 0.58
N LEU A 188 15.88 -2.13 -0.53
CA LEU A 188 16.59 -3.34 -0.92
C LEU A 188 17.98 -3.32 -0.30
N LEU A 189 18.34 -4.40 0.37
CA LEU A 189 19.68 -4.62 0.93
C LEU A 189 20.30 -5.82 0.23
N LEU A 190 21.45 -5.61 -0.40
CA LEU A 190 22.17 -6.61 -1.18
C LEU A 190 23.56 -6.83 -0.62
N TYR A 191 23.89 -8.08 -0.41
CA TYR A 191 25.17 -8.51 0.14
C TYR A 191 25.86 -9.48 -0.82
N GLN A 192 27.18 -9.56 -0.75
CA GLN A 192 27.93 -10.71 -1.23
C GLN A 192 27.99 -11.75 -0.10
N LYS A 193 28.26 -13.00 -0.46
CA LYS A 193 28.18 -14.13 0.47
C LYS A 193 28.98 -13.94 1.78
N SER A 194 30.19 -13.40 1.70
CA SER A 194 31.01 -13.13 2.89
C SER A 194 30.37 -12.07 3.80
N HIS A 195 29.89 -10.98 3.22
CA HIS A 195 29.27 -9.90 3.96
C HIS A 195 27.91 -10.29 4.53
N TRP A 196 27.15 -11.15 3.83
CA TRP A 196 25.90 -11.71 4.32
C TRP A 196 26.09 -12.58 5.57
N GLU A 197 27.12 -13.48 5.55
CA GLU A 197 27.42 -14.33 6.67
C GLU A 197 27.93 -13.51 7.88
N LEU A 198 28.76 -12.47 7.63
CA LEU A 198 29.21 -11.54 8.67
C LEU A 198 28.05 -10.72 9.23
N LEU A 199 27.15 -10.20 8.39
CA LEU A 199 25.94 -9.50 8.83
C LEU A 199 25.11 -10.36 9.80
N CYS A 200 24.85 -11.61 9.43
CA CYS A 200 24.07 -12.53 10.25
C CYS A 200 24.72 -12.87 11.60
N GLN A 201 26.06 -12.74 11.72
CA GLN A 201 26.77 -12.95 12.96
C GLN A 201 26.84 -11.67 13.83
N THR A 202 26.84 -10.47 13.22
CA THR A 202 27.17 -9.22 13.92
C THR A 202 25.97 -8.31 14.15
N ILE A 203 24.94 -8.38 13.30
CA ILE A 203 23.76 -7.52 13.34
C ILE A 203 22.54 -8.29 13.87
N ASP A 204 21.73 -7.65 14.70
CA ASP A 204 20.40 -8.16 15.10
C ASP A 204 19.37 -7.78 14.04
N LEU A 205 19.06 -8.70 13.12
CA LEU A 205 18.11 -8.48 12.04
C LEU A 205 16.69 -8.24 12.55
N LYS A 206 16.34 -8.66 13.76
CA LYS A 206 15.04 -8.41 14.37
C LYS A 206 14.71 -6.92 14.46
N GLU A 207 15.73 -6.09 14.72
CA GLU A 207 15.56 -4.63 14.79
C GLU A 207 15.22 -4.02 13.41
N LEU A 208 15.82 -4.55 12.35
CA LEU A 208 15.54 -4.11 10.97
C LEU A 208 14.19 -4.62 10.47
N MET A 209 13.82 -5.85 10.81
CA MET A 209 12.56 -6.46 10.39
C MET A 209 11.32 -5.80 10.98
N LYS A 210 11.46 -4.99 12.06
CA LYS A 210 10.37 -4.17 12.61
C LYS A 210 9.80 -3.16 11.61
N PHE A 211 10.56 -2.82 10.57
CA PHE A 211 10.15 -1.82 9.58
C PHE A 211 9.33 -2.38 8.43
N ASP A 212 9.18 -3.70 8.32
CA ASP A 212 8.30 -4.41 7.36
C ASP A 212 8.46 -4.05 5.87
N ARG A 213 9.47 -3.27 5.48
CA ARG A 213 9.73 -2.82 4.11
C ARG A 213 11.12 -3.19 3.58
N ILE A 214 11.92 -3.83 4.42
CA ILE A 214 13.29 -4.19 4.07
C ILE A 214 13.29 -5.52 3.32
N ILE A 215 14.00 -5.55 2.20
CA ILE A 215 14.14 -6.73 1.33
C ILE A 215 15.59 -7.13 1.31
N PHE A 216 15.90 -8.35 1.75
CA PHE A 216 17.25 -8.86 1.83
C PHE A 216 17.59 -9.75 0.62
N HIS A 217 18.80 -9.53 0.08
CA HIS A 217 19.38 -10.39 -0.96
C HIS A 217 20.79 -10.81 -0.51
N ASP A 218 21.04 -12.11 -0.48
CA ASP A 218 22.34 -12.70 -0.12
C ASP A 218 23.30 -12.80 -1.31
N ASP A 219 22.80 -12.53 -2.52
CA ASP A 219 23.58 -12.55 -3.75
C ASP A 219 22.91 -11.70 -4.84
N ILE A 220 23.73 -11.13 -5.74
CA ILE A 220 23.26 -10.27 -6.83
C ILE A 220 22.34 -11.02 -7.83
N SER A 221 22.51 -12.32 -7.98
CA SER A 221 21.66 -13.15 -8.85
C SER A 221 20.21 -13.24 -8.39
N ARG A 222 19.94 -12.95 -7.11
CA ARG A 222 18.59 -12.96 -6.53
C ARG A 222 17.76 -11.75 -6.93
N LEU A 223 18.38 -10.67 -7.42
CA LEU A 223 17.68 -9.47 -7.90
C LEU A 223 16.74 -9.80 -9.07
N GLU A 224 17.09 -10.73 -9.93
CA GLU A 224 16.24 -11.12 -11.06
C GLU A 224 14.87 -11.62 -10.59
N ARG A 225 14.83 -12.50 -9.58
CA ARG A 225 13.58 -13.01 -9.03
C ARG A 225 12.74 -11.92 -8.38
N SER A 226 13.33 -11.11 -7.50
CA SER A 226 12.59 -10.07 -6.78
C SER A 226 12.04 -8.99 -7.71
N LEU A 227 12.84 -8.54 -8.70
CA LEU A 227 12.46 -7.46 -9.61
C LEU A 227 11.57 -7.94 -10.77
N LEU A 228 11.92 -9.04 -11.45
CA LEU A 228 11.22 -9.47 -12.67
C LEU A 228 10.07 -10.45 -12.41
N THR A 229 10.10 -11.21 -11.32
CA THR A 229 9.07 -12.22 -11.03
C THR A 229 8.09 -11.74 -9.98
N ASP A 230 8.59 -11.22 -8.86
CA ASP A 230 7.74 -10.86 -7.71
C ASP A 230 7.21 -9.42 -7.79
N GLY A 231 7.72 -8.60 -8.72
CA GLY A 231 7.19 -7.27 -8.99
C GLY A 231 7.67 -6.18 -8.02
N ILE A 232 8.82 -6.37 -7.37
CA ILE A 232 9.49 -5.29 -6.64
C ILE A 232 9.95 -4.23 -7.65
N CYS A 233 9.72 -2.96 -7.36
CA CYS A 233 10.18 -1.89 -8.22
C CYS A 233 11.70 -1.83 -8.30
N PHE A 234 12.22 -1.49 -9.48
CA PHE A 234 13.65 -1.25 -9.67
C PHE A 234 14.12 -0.11 -8.76
N PRO A 235 15.27 -0.28 -8.08
CA PRO A 235 15.85 0.80 -7.32
C PRO A 235 16.32 1.94 -8.24
N VAL A 236 16.09 3.17 -7.81
CA VAL A 236 16.50 4.38 -8.53
C VAL A 236 17.91 4.80 -8.12
N MET A 237 18.28 4.51 -6.87
CA MET A 237 19.57 4.85 -6.31
C MET A 237 20.25 3.62 -5.70
N VAL A 238 21.56 3.52 -5.90
CA VAL A 238 22.41 2.48 -5.29
C VAL A 238 23.45 3.14 -4.38
N ILE A 239 23.53 2.66 -3.15
CA ILE A 239 24.46 3.16 -2.13
C ILE A 239 25.35 2.02 -1.66
N GLY A 240 26.67 2.21 -1.66
CA GLY A 240 27.64 1.22 -1.17
C GLY A 240 28.82 1.01 -2.09
N ASN A 241 29.72 0.14 -1.66
CA ASN A 241 31.04 -0.05 -2.31
C ASN A 241 30.95 -0.72 -3.69
N ARG A 242 29.85 -1.42 -4.03
CA ARG A 242 29.67 -2.12 -5.30
C ARG A 242 28.65 -1.45 -6.23
N ALA A 243 28.40 -0.14 -6.04
CA ALA A 243 27.36 0.56 -6.78
C ALA A 243 27.47 0.38 -8.31
N ASP A 244 28.64 0.53 -8.88
CA ASP A 244 28.86 0.40 -10.33
C ASP A 244 28.53 -1.02 -10.86
N THR A 245 28.92 -2.06 -10.14
CA THR A 245 28.65 -3.46 -10.51
C THR A 245 27.14 -3.73 -10.46
N ILE A 246 26.48 -3.22 -9.44
CA ILE A 246 25.04 -3.38 -9.25
C ILE A 246 24.26 -2.61 -10.32
N LEU A 247 24.66 -1.39 -10.65
CA LEU A 247 24.06 -0.59 -11.71
C LEU A 247 24.18 -1.30 -13.07
N GLN A 248 25.31 -1.95 -13.36
CA GLN A 248 25.46 -2.77 -14.57
C GLN A 248 24.49 -3.95 -14.60
N GLU A 249 24.33 -4.65 -13.48
CA GLU A 249 23.36 -5.76 -13.37
C GLU A 249 21.91 -5.28 -13.48
N LEU A 250 21.55 -4.19 -12.83
CA LEU A 250 20.23 -3.56 -12.97
C LEU A 250 19.95 -3.16 -14.43
N GLY A 251 20.95 -2.62 -15.13
CA GLY A 251 20.88 -2.34 -16.56
C GLY A 251 20.63 -3.59 -17.40
N ARG A 252 21.34 -4.70 -17.09
CA ARG A 252 21.14 -6.00 -17.75
C ARG A 252 19.72 -6.53 -17.51
N LEU A 253 19.23 -6.47 -16.28
CA LEU A 253 17.88 -6.93 -15.92
C LEU A 253 16.80 -6.08 -16.58
N ASN A 254 16.99 -4.76 -16.64
CA ASN A 254 16.06 -3.86 -17.34
C ASN A 254 15.99 -4.16 -18.85
N ASN A 255 17.12 -4.41 -19.48
CA ASN A 255 17.16 -4.84 -20.88
C ASN A 255 16.47 -6.21 -21.09
N LYS A 256 16.70 -7.16 -20.18
CA LYS A 256 16.00 -8.45 -20.22
C LYS A 256 14.49 -8.27 -20.08
N MET A 257 14.04 -7.45 -19.15
CA MET A 257 12.63 -7.11 -18.96
C MET A 257 12.01 -6.53 -20.23
N ARG A 258 12.73 -5.61 -20.91
CA ARG A 258 12.27 -5.00 -22.18
C ARG A 258 12.16 -6.03 -23.29
N GLN A 259 13.13 -6.90 -23.45
CA GLN A 259 13.11 -7.96 -24.46
C GLN A 259 11.97 -8.96 -24.25
N GLU A 260 11.75 -9.40 -23.00
CA GLU A 260 10.63 -10.28 -22.68
C GLU A 260 9.28 -9.57 -22.93
N TYR A 261 9.18 -8.30 -22.61
CA TYR A 261 8.01 -7.48 -22.86
C TYR A 261 7.68 -7.39 -24.36
N GLU A 262 8.65 -7.06 -25.21
CA GLU A 262 8.47 -7.00 -26.67
C GLU A 262 8.09 -8.37 -27.27
N ASN A 263 8.66 -9.45 -26.74
CA ASN A 263 8.33 -10.80 -27.16
C ASN A 263 6.87 -11.15 -26.80
N TYR A 264 6.42 -10.84 -25.58
CA TYR A 264 5.02 -11.09 -25.21
C TYR A 264 4.05 -10.22 -26.02
N GLN A 265 4.37 -8.97 -26.31
CA GLN A 265 3.55 -8.13 -27.18
C GLN A 265 3.33 -8.81 -28.52
N THR A 266 4.39 -9.33 -29.12
CA THR A 266 4.33 -10.04 -30.40
C THR A 266 3.45 -11.29 -30.31
N ILE A 267 3.66 -12.14 -29.31
CA ILE A 267 2.88 -13.35 -29.07
C ILE A 267 1.39 -13.04 -28.89
N ILE A 268 1.06 -12.02 -28.11
CA ILE A 268 -0.32 -11.60 -27.82
C ILE A 268 -0.97 -11.07 -29.09
N LYS A 269 -0.31 -10.17 -29.81
CA LYS A 269 -0.82 -9.59 -31.05
C LYS A 269 -1.11 -10.65 -32.11
N GLU A 270 -0.18 -11.56 -32.35
CA GLU A 270 -0.34 -12.66 -33.29
C GLU A 270 -1.51 -13.59 -32.91
N TYR A 271 -1.62 -13.93 -31.63
CA TYR A 271 -2.70 -14.77 -31.14
C TYR A 271 -4.07 -14.13 -31.37
N TYR A 272 -4.27 -12.88 -30.99
CA TYR A 272 -5.58 -12.22 -31.12
C TYR A 272 -5.92 -11.83 -32.54
N LEU A 273 -4.94 -11.58 -33.39
CA LEU A 273 -5.17 -11.39 -34.83
C LEU A 273 -5.79 -12.64 -35.46
N GLN A 274 -5.33 -13.83 -35.06
CA GLN A 274 -5.85 -15.11 -35.57
C GLN A 274 -7.13 -15.59 -34.91
N ASN A 275 -7.42 -15.16 -33.68
CA ASN A 275 -8.52 -15.66 -32.86
C ASN A 275 -9.62 -14.63 -32.59
N ARG A 276 -9.65 -13.53 -33.34
CA ARG A 276 -10.60 -12.43 -33.15
C ARG A 276 -12.08 -12.90 -33.14
N ASP A 277 -12.46 -13.78 -34.04
CA ASP A 277 -13.81 -14.32 -34.14
C ASP A 277 -14.10 -15.35 -33.04
N THR A 278 -13.08 -16.08 -32.60
CA THR A 278 -13.21 -17.03 -31.49
C THR A 278 -13.52 -16.31 -30.18
N VAL A 279 -12.87 -15.18 -29.91
CA VAL A 279 -13.16 -14.32 -28.75
C VAL A 279 -14.62 -13.89 -28.73
N VAL A 280 -15.11 -13.36 -29.85
CA VAL A 280 -16.55 -12.96 -29.99
C VAL A 280 -17.45 -14.14 -29.75
N LYS A 281 -17.18 -15.28 -30.37
CA LYS A 281 -17.97 -16.52 -30.23
C LYS A 281 -18.02 -17.02 -28.79
N ASN A 282 -16.91 -16.98 -28.05
CA ASN A 282 -16.87 -17.40 -26.66
C ASN A 282 -17.76 -16.50 -25.77
N ILE A 283 -17.72 -15.19 -25.98
CA ILE A 283 -18.57 -14.23 -25.24
C ILE A 283 -20.06 -14.47 -25.58
N LYS A 284 -20.41 -14.59 -26.86
CA LYS A 284 -21.79 -14.86 -27.31
C LYS A 284 -22.36 -16.17 -26.75
N ASN A 285 -21.52 -17.18 -26.64
CA ASN A 285 -21.91 -18.47 -26.07
C ASN A 285 -21.99 -18.44 -24.52
N GLY A 286 -21.71 -17.30 -23.90
CA GLY A 286 -21.72 -17.14 -22.44
C GLY A 286 -20.58 -17.88 -21.71
N ASN A 287 -19.49 -18.17 -22.41
CA ASN A 287 -18.35 -18.91 -21.85
C ASN A 287 -16.98 -18.21 -22.12
N PRO A 288 -16.85 -16.89 -21.85
CA PRO A 288 -15.57 -16.19 -22.00
C PRO A 288 -14.59 -16.53 -20.87
N ARG A 289 -13.30 -16.48 -21.18
CA ARG A 289 -12.24 -16.38 -20.19
C ARG A 289 -12.03 -14.92 -19.81
N ILE A 290 -12.11 -14.60 -18.52
CA ILE A 290 -12.09 -13.22 -18.05
C ILE A 290 -10.87 -12.96 -17.19
N LEU A 291 -10.05 -11.96 -17.59
CA LEU A 291 -8.98 -11.42 -16.78
C LEU A 291 -9.46 -10.15 -16.06
N PHE A 292 -9.52 -10.22 -14.75
CA PHE A 292 -9.83 -9.08 -13.90
C PHE A 292 -8.54 -8.35 -13.51
N ILE A 293 -8.53 -7.02 -13.61
CA ILE A 293 -7.38 -6.18 -13.25
C ILE A 293 -7.81 -5.16 -12.20
N THR A 294 -7.09 -5.11 -11.08
CA THR A 294 -7.30 -4.13 -10.03
C THR A 294 -6.00 -3.86 -9.28
N SER A 295 -6.04 -2.91 -8.32
CA SER A 295 -4.93 -2.62 -7.42
C SER A 295 -5.36 -2.80 -5.96
N ARG A 296 -4.49 -3.39 -5.14
CA ARG A 296 -4.71 -3.54 -3.69
C ARG A 296 -4.70 -2.20 -2.93
N PHE A 297 -4.18 -1.16 -3.57
CA PHE A 297 -4.10 0.19 -2.97
C PHE A 297 -5.39 0.97 -3.09
N THR A 298 -6.46 0.37 -3.63
CA THR A 298 -7.79 0.96 -3.65
C THR A 298 -8.56 0.61 -2.38
N THR A 299 -9.40 1.52 -1.90
CA THR A 299 -10.20 1.31 -0.67
C THR A 299 -11.41 0.41 -0.89
N ALA A 300 -12.05 0.49 -2.06
CA ALA A 300 -13.27 -0.23 -2.38
C ALA A 300 -13.15 -1.06 -3.67
N LEU A 301 -12.51 -0.51 -4.71
CA LEU A 301 -12.50 -1.08 -6.06
C LEU A 301 -11.97 -2.50 -6.12
N GLN A 302 -10.93 -2.83 -5.33
CA GLN A 302 -10.38 -4.19 -5.27
C GLN A 302 -11.42 -5.24 -4.82
N TYR A 303 -12.34 -4.87 -3.92
CA TYR A 303 -13.37 -5.77 -3.43
C TYR A 303 -14.44 -5.97 -4.49
N HIS A 304 -14.85 -4.91 -5.18
CA HIS A 304 -15.82 -4.99 -6.28
C HIS A 304 -15.31 -5.87 -7.42
N VAL A 305 -14.03 -5.75 -7.80
CA VAL A 305 -13.41 -6.61 -8.81
C VAL A 305 -13.38 -8.07 -8.37
N ARG A 306 -12.98 -8.34 -7.12
CA ARG A 306 -12.99 -9.70 -6.57
C ARG A 306 -14.38 -10.31 -6.54
N ASP A 307 -15.38 -9.53 -6.19
CA ASP A 307 -16.77 -9.98 -6.15
C ASP A 307 -17.32 -10.29 -7.57
N CYS A 308 -16.97 -9.46 -8.58
CA CYS A 308 -17.25 -9.77 -9.98
C CYS A 308 -16.58 -11.08 -10.42
N LYS A 309 -15.30 -11.28 -10.05
CA LYS A 309 -14.57 -12.52 -10.35
C LYS A 309 -15.26 -13.74 -9.73
N ILE A 310 -15.59 -13.68 -8.45
CA ILE A 310 -16.26 -14.77 -7.74
C ILE A 310 -17.65 -15.07 -8.36
N ALA A 311 -18.38 -14.03 -8.77
CA ALA A 311 -19.66 -14.21 -9.46
C ALA A 311 -19.47 -14.91 -10.82
N ALA A 312 -18.44 -14.52 -11.59
CA ALA A 312 -18.12 -15.18 -12.85
C ALA A 312 -17.73 -16.66 -12.66
N GLU A 313 -16.94 -16.98 -11.63
CA GLU A 313 -16.57 -18.36 -11.27
C GLU A 313 -17.79 -19.22 -10.91
N ARG A 314 -18.78 -18.64 -10.18
CA ARG A 314 -20.05 -19.34 -9.88
C ARG A 314 -20.89 -19.62 -11.13
N MET A 315 -20.73 -18.81 -12.16
CA MET A 315 -21.32 -19.08 -13.48
C MET A 315 -20.58 -20.18 -14.25
N GLY A 316 -19.47 -20.73 -13.71
CA GLY A 316 -18.63 -21.75 -14.32
C GLY A 316 -17.60 -21.20 -15.30
N LEU A 317 -17.31 -19.88 -15.27
CA LEU A 317 -16.34 -19.26 -16.17
C LEU A 317 -14.92 -19.41 -15.66
N GLU A 318 -13.97 -19.50 -16.58
CA GLU A 318 -12.54 -19.43 -16.27
C GLU A 318 -12.15 -17.98 -16.02
N THR A 319 -11.51 -17.72 -14.88
CA THR A 319 -11.13 -16.36 -14.47
C THR A 319 -9.73 -16.30 -13.87
N GLU A 320 -9.06 -15.19 -14.09
CA GLU A 320 -7.80 -14.83 -13.44
C GLU A 320 -7.89 -13.41 -12.86
N LEU A 321 -7.09 -13.13 -11.85
CA LEU A 321 -7.01 -11.81 -11.22
C LEU A 321 -5.57 -11.29 -11.23
N GLN A 322 -5.37 -10.14 -11.85
CA GLN A 322 -4.14 -9.37 -11.78
C GLN A 322 -4.26 -8.33 -10.68
N ILE A 323 -3.48 -8.49 -9.64
CA ILE A 323 -3.38 -7.60 -8.50
C ILE A 323 -1.98 -7.70 -7.90
N GLU A 324 -1.46 -6.64 -7.28
CA GLU A 324 -0.17 -6.66 -6.61
C GLU A 324 -0.14 -7.76 -5.54
N LYS A 325 0.98 -8.49 -5.46
CA LYS A 325 1.20 -9.58 -4.53
C LYS A 325 1.06 -9.09 -3.08
N ASP A 326 1.69 -7.98 -2.77
CA ASP A 326 1.64 -7.32 -1.47
C ASP A 326 1.96 -5.81 -1.58
N ARG A 327 2.11 -5.12 -0.44
CA ARG A 327 2.33 -3.67 -0.39
C ARG A 327 3.68 -3.19 -0.93
N LEU A 328 4.69 -4.05 -0.97
CA LEU A 328 6.02 -3.72 -1.49
C LEU A 328 6.17 -4.07 -2.97
N CYS A 329 5.29 -4.92 -3.51
CA CYS A 329 5.24 -5.29 -4.92
C CYS A 329 4.40 -4.29 -5.72
N THR A 330 4.74 -3.00 -5.64
CA THR A 330 4.00 -1.90 -6.28
C THR A 330 4.26 -1.79 -7.77
N GLY A 331 5.30 -2.45 -8.24
CA GLY A 331 5.63 -2.54 -9.66
C GLY A 331 4.74 -3.55 -10.37
N GLN A 332 3.45 -3.22 -10.59
CA GLN A 332 2.72 -3.83 -11.70
C GLN A 332 3.38 -3.37 -13.00
N HIS A 333 4.63 -3.80 -13.23
CA HIS A 333 5.22 -3.54 -14.51
C HIS A 333 4.48 -4.35 -15.58
N ASN A 334 4.32 -3.76 -16.71
CA ASN A 334 3.59 -4.31 -17.84
C ASN A 334 3.93 -5.79 -18.14
N LEU A 335 5.17 -6.22 -17.89
CA LEU A 335 5.62 -7.60 -18.09
C LEU A 335 4.78 -8.64 -17.33
N SER A 336 4.39 -8.37 -16.09
CA SER A 336 3.55 -9.28 -15.29
C SER A 336 2.17 -9.46 -15.93
N ILE A 337 1.56 -8.35 -16.39
CA ILE A 337 0.27 -8.35 -17.09
C ILE A 337 0.38 -9.13 -18.40
N PHE A 338 1.44 -8.89 -19.18
CA PHE A 338 1.65 -9.59 -20.46
C PHE A 338 1.88 -11.08 -20.32
N ARG A 339 2.66 -11.50 -19.32
CA ARG A 339 2.85 -12.92 -19.00
C ARG A 339 1.51 -13.59 -18.72
N GLN A 340 0.64 -12.91 -17.95
CA GLN A 340 -0.67 -13.43 -17.61
C GLN A 340 -1.60 -13.47 -18.82
N ILE A 341 -1.65 -12.43 -19.64
CA ILE A 341 -2.44 -12.41 -20.89
C ILE A 341 -1.99 -13.50 -21.84
N ALA A 342 -0.67 -13.63 -22.06
CA ALA A 342 -0.11 -14.64 -22.99
C ALA A 342 -0.39 -16.08 -22.53
N LYS A 343 -0.37 -16.33 -21.20
CA LYS A 343 -0.63 -17.64 -20.63
C LYS A 343 -2.11 -17.96 -20.58
N PHE A 344 -2.91 -17.06 -20.05
CA PHE A 344 -4.36 -17.25 -19.79
C PHE A 344 -5.20 -17.06 -21.06
N ARG A 345 -4.76 -16.16 -21.96
CA ARG A 345 -5.44 -15.82 -23.23
C ARG A 345 -6.89 -15.42 -23.00
N PRO A 346 -7.17 -14.36 -22.26
CA PRO A 346 -8.53 -13.92 -21.93
C PRO A 346 -9.30 -13.50 -23.17
N ASP A 347 -10.61 -13.79 -23.21
CA ASP A 347 -11.53 -13.25 -24.21
C ASP A 347 -11.96 -11.82 -23.83
N LEU A 348 -12.02 -11.54 -22.52
CA LEU A 348 -12.44 -10.28 -21.96
C LEU A 348 -11.49 -9.84 -20.84
N ILE A 349 -11.09 -8.56 -20.84
CA ILE A 349 -10.41 -7.90 -19.73
C ILE A 349 -11.40 -6.97 -19.04
N PHE A 350 -11.51 -7.11 -17.72
CA PHE A 350 -12.37 -6.31 -16.87
C PHE A 350 -11.50 -5.42 -15.96
N SER A 351 -11.65 -4.11 -16.08
CA SER A 351 -10.97 -3.11 -15.24
C SER A 351 -11.97 -2.14 -14.63
N ILE A 352 -11.58 -1.47 -13.53
CA ILE A 352 -12.32 -0.34 -12.97
C ILE A 352 -11.56 0.94 -13.32
N ASP A 353 -12.28 1.97 -13.73
CA ASP A 353 -11.84 3.34 -13.99
C ASP A 353 -10.75 3.52 -15.07
N HIS A 354 -10.40 2.47 -15.80
CA HIS A 354 -9.37 2.54 -16.83
C HIS A 354 -9.78 1.89 -18.15
N PHE A 355 -9.59 2.64 -19.23
CA PHE A 355 -9.79 2.15 -20.59
C PHE A 355 -8.51 1.50 -21.17
N ARG A 356 -8.70 0.68 -22.22
CA ARG A 356 -7.61 0.09 -22.99
C ARG A 356 -6.66 1.14 -23.56
N HIS A 357 -7.19 2.25 -24.13
CA HIS A 357 -6.42 3.28 -24.81
C HIS A 357 -5.47 4.07 -23.89
N GLU A 358 -5.68 4.03 -22.59
CA GLU A 358 -4.76 4.60 -21.60
C GLU A 358 -3.46 3.79 -21.47
N ARG A 359 -3.43 2.57 -22.01
CA ARG A 359 -2.26 1.71 -21.96
C ARG A 359 -1.36 1.96 -23.16
N GLU A 360 -0.06 2.14 -22.93
CA GLU A 360 0.94 2.30 -23.99
C GLU A 360 0.94 1.13 -25.01
N TRP A 361 0.52 -0.03 -24.56
CA TRP A 361 0.49 -1.29 -25.31
C TRP A 361 -0.88 -1.68 -25.86
N LYS A 362 -1.80 -0.73 -26.00
CA LYS A 362 -3.18 -0.94 -26.49
C LYS A 362 -3.24 -1.72 -27.82
N ASP A 363 -2.31 -1.47 -28.74
CA ASP A 363 -2.33 -2.02 -30.09
C ASP A 363 -2.16 -3.56 -30.14
N CYS A 364 -1.60 -4.18 -29.09
CA CYS A 364 -1.51 -5.64 -29.02
C CYS A 364 -2.79 -6.30 -28.47
N LEU A 365 -3.75 -5.51 -27.96
CA LEU A 365 -4.99 -6.00 -27.37
C LEU A 365 -6.23 -5.76 -28.22
N GLU A 366 -6.11 -5.37 -29.48
CA GLU A 366 -7.25 -5.03 -30.35
C GLU A 366 -8.28 -6.17 -30.49
N GLY A 367 -7.83 -7.42 -30.39
CA GLY A 367 -8.70 -8.59 -30.49
C GLY A 367 -9.48 -8.95 -29.24
N ILE A 368 -9.11 -8.39 -28.08
CA ILE A 368 -9.73 -8.67 -26.78
C ILE A 368 -10.90 -7.70 -26.56
N VAL A 369 -11.96 -8.14 -25.89
CA VAL A 369 -13.00 -7.24 -25.40
C VAL A 369 -12.53 -6.59 -24.11
N TRP A 370 -12.72 -5.27 -23.97
CA TRP A 370 -12.35 -4.51 -22.79
C TRP A 370 -13.57 -3.91 -22.12
N VAL A 371 -13.68 -4.09 -20.82
CA VAL A 371 -14.73 -3.49 -19.99
C VAL A 371 -14.06 -2.54 -19.00
N CYS A 372 -14.45 -1.27 -19.04
CA CYS A 372 -14.14 -0.26 -18.03
C CYS A 372 -15.38 -0.03 -17.18
N TRP A 373 -15.33 -0.36 -15.88
CA TRP A 373 -16.40 -0.02 -14.96
C TRP A 373 -16.09 1.29 -14.25
N ALA A 374 -16.71 2.38 -14.68
CA ALA A 374 -16.54 3.70 -14.09
C ALA A 374 -17.17 3.75 -12.69
N GLN A 375 -16.35 3.91 -11.67
CA GLN A 375 -16.78 4.07 -10.28
C GLN A 375 -16.34 5.41 -9.69
N ASP A 376 -15.14 5.89 -10.06
CA ASP A 376 -14.61 7.18 -9.65
C ASP A 376 -14.64 8.19 -10.80
N ALA A 377 -14.63 9.48 -10.46
CA ALA A 377 -14.67 10.57 -11.43
C ALA A 377 -13.29 10.80 -12.09
N MET A 378 -12.77 9.81 -12.80
CA MET A 378 -11.49 9.92 -13.47
C MET A 378 -11.56 10.86 -14.68
N PRO A 379 -10.58 11.76 -14.84
CA PRO A 379 -10.60 12.75 -15.92
C PRO A 379 -10.77 12.16 -17.33
N GLU A 380 -10.15 11.00 -17.59
CA GLU A 380 -10.24 10.34 -18.90
C GLU A 380 -11.66 9.87 -19.22
N ILE A 381 -12.42 9.40 -18.21
CA ILE A 381 -13.82 8.95 -18.40
C ILE A 381 -14.71 10.11 -18.83
N TYR A 382 -14.46 11.31 -18.32
CA TYR A 382 -15.27 12.50 -18.59
C TYR A 382 -14.72 13.38 -19.74
N SER A 383 -13.63 12.98 -20.35
CA SER A 383 -13.05 13.69 -21.49
C SER A 383 -13.90 13.51 -22.74
N LYS A 384 -14.21 14.62 -23.45
CA LYS A 384 -14.89 14.58 -24.74
C LYS A 384 -14.08 13.94 -25.86
N GLU A 385 -12.77 13.72 -25.62
CA GLU A 385 -11.87 13.08 -26.57
C GLU A 385 -11.91 11.55 -26.46
N THR A 386 -12.29 11.02 -25.31
CA THR A 386 -12.25 9.59 -25.03
C THR A 386 -13.17 8.76 -25.92
N PRO A 387 -14.43 9.16 -26.21
CA PRO A 387 -15.31 8.37 -27.08
C PRO A 387 -14.69 8.08 -28.46
N ALA A 388 -13.92 9.03 -29.02
CA ALA A 388 -13.27 8.83 -30.31
C ALA A 388 -12.07 7.86 -30.27
N LYS A 389 -11.57 7.51 -29.08
CA LYS A 389 -10.48 6.55 -28.88
C LYS A 389 -10.97 5.11 -28.66
N LEU A 390 -12.27 4.93 -28.44
CA LEU A 390 -12.87 3.62 -28.19
C LEU A 390 -13.09 2.85 -29.50
N THR A 391 -13.05 1.53 -29.40
CA THR A 391 -13.34 0.60 -30.50
C THR A 391 -14.69 -0.09 -30.28
N ASP A 392 -15.13 -0.87 -31.25
CA ASP A 392 -16.32 -1.76 -31.17
C ASP A 392 -16.22 -2.83 -30.08
N ARG A 393 -15.05 -2.95 -29.43
CA ARG A 393 -14.76 -3.94 -28.38
C ARG A 393 -14.53 -3.32 -26.99
N ASP A 394 -14.75 -2.02 -26.88
CA ASP A 394 -14.62 -1.31 -25.61
C ASP A 394 -16.00 -0.98 -25.05
N PHE A 395 -16.26 -1.42 -23.82
CA PHE A 395 -17.51 -1.20 -23.11
C PHE A 395 -17.28 -0.39 -21.85
N LEU A 396 -18.15 0.58 -21.61
CA LEU A 396 -18.19 1.40 -20.42
C LEU A 396 -19.37 0.99 -19.54
N MET A 397 -19.09 0.41 -18.39
CA MET A 397 -20.08 0.21 -17.33
C MET A 397 -20.14 1.45 -16.45
N THR A 398 -21.32 1.90 -16.08
CA THR A 398 -21.51 3.12 -15.27
C THR A 398 -22.39 2.85 -14.07
N HIS A 399 -22.18 3.55 -12.95
CA HIS A 399 -23.03 3.46 -11.78
C HIS A 399 -23.50 4.81 -11.23
N TYR A 400 -22.82 5.89 -11.53
CA TYR A 400 -23.18 7.23 -11.03
C TYR A 400 -23.92 8.08 -12.04
N ILE A 401 -23.80 7.80 -13.31
CA ILE A 401 -24.18 8.76 -14.31
C ILE A 401 -25.17 8.13 -15.24
N THR A 402 -26.33 8.76 -15.31
CA THR A 402 -27.36 8.36 -16.26
C THR A 402 -26.77 8.29 -17.66
N SER A 403 -27.20 7.33 -18.44
CA SER A 403 -26.82 7.16 -19.85
C SER A 403 -26.87 8.48 -20.65
N LYS A 404 -27.62 9.48 -20.18
CA LYS A 404 -27.73 10.81 -20.77
C LYS A 404 -26.42 11.59 -20.70
N LYS A 405 -25.75 11.67 -19.53
CA LYS A 405 -24.49 12.44 -19.38
C LYS A 405 -23.39 11.87 -20.25
N PHE A 406 -23.27 10.55 -20.35
CA PHE A 406 -22.30 9.92 -21.26
C PHE A 406 -22.64 10.14 -22.73
N LYS A 407 -23.93 10.20 -23.12
CA LYS A 407 -24.35 10.61 -24.46
C LYS A 407 -23.97 12.07 -24.75
N ASP A 408 -24.12 12.96 -23.77
CA ASP A 408 -23.76 14.36 -23.90
C ASP A 408 -22.23 14.57 -24.03
N ILE A 409 -21.43 13.69 -23.43
CA ILE A 409 -19.97 13.62 -23.64
C ILE A 409 -19.63 13.08 -25.04
N GLY A 410 -20.50 12.27 -25.65
CA GLY A 410 -20.33 11.72 -26.98
C GLY A 410 -20.10 10.20 -27.03
N TYR A 411 -20.30 9.48 -25.92
CA TYR A 411 -20.25 8.03 -25.94
C TYR A 411 -21.41 7.42 -26.76
N ASP A 412 -21.08 6.41 -27.59
CA ASP A 412 -22.10 5.65 -28.29
C ASP A 412 -22.92 4.83 -27.28
N ALA A 413 -24.24 4.86 -27.42
CA ALA A 413 -25.14 4.08 -26.59
C ALA A 413 -24.83 2.57 -26.61
N LYS A 414 -24.23 2.07 -27.70
CA LYS A 414 -23.83 0.66 -27.84
C LYS A 414 -22.69 0.27 -26.93
N CYS A 415 -21.80 1.21 -26.53
CA CYS A 415 -20.70 0.92 -25.62
C CYS A 415 -21.04 1.14 -24.14
N VAL A 416 -22.12 1.84 -23.80
CA VAL A 416 -22.49 2.20 -22.41
C VAL A 416 -23.48 1.19 -21.83
N ILE A 417 -23.12 0.58 -20.69
CA ILE A 417 -23.94 -0.40 -19.96
C ILE A 417 -24.24 0.15 -18.57
N ASP A 418 -25.52 0.24 -18.20
CA ASP A 418 -25.91 0.64 -16.85
C ASP A 418 -25.53 -0.46 -15.85
N ALA A 419 -24.72 -0.13 -14.87
CA ALA A 419 -24.18 -1.10 -13.92
C ALA A 419 -24.01 -0.50 -12.53
N PRO A 420 -25.11 -0.33 -11.78
CA PRO A 420 -25.06 0.10 -10.39
C PRO A 420 -24.27 -0.90 -9.57
N ILE A 421 -23.56 -0.41 -8.55
CA ILE A 421 -22.75 -1.25 -7.66
C ILE A 421 -23.67 -2.12 -6.80
N PRO A 422 -23.63 -3.46 -6.93
CA PRO A 422 -24.41 -4.37 -6.10
C PRO A 422 -23.66 -4.72 -4.80
N ALA A 423 -24.18 -5.69 -4.04
CA ALA A 423 -23.46 -6.28 -2.92
C ALA A 423 -23.32 -7.81 -3.08
N ASN A 424 -22.33 -8.37 -2.39
CA ASN A 424 -22.06 -9.81 -2.42
C ASN A 424 -22.89 -10.52 -1.33
N PRO A 425 -23.90 -11.35 -1.68
CA PRO A 425 -24.79 -12.01 -0.72
C PRO A 425 -24.11 -13.12 0.09
N TYR A 426 -22.91 -13.52 -0.26
CA TYR A 426 -22.13 -14.54 0.45
C TYR A 426 -21.19 -13.91 1.49
N VAL A 427 -20.97 -12.62 1.38
CA VAL A 427 -20.19 -11.80 2.33
C VAL A 427 -21.14 -11.02 3.23
N TYR A 428 -22.13 -10.35 2.63
CA TYR A 428 -23.16 -9.61 3.35
C TYR A 428 -24.39 -10.51 3.54
N GLN A 429 -24.49 -11.12 4.70
CA GLN A 429 -25.55 -12.04 5.09
C GLN A 429 -25.73 -12.04 6.61
N PRO A 430 -26.87 -12.51 7.12
CA PRO A 430 -27.03 -12.67 8.56
C PRO A 430 -26.05 -13.69 9.13
N TYR A 431 -25.28 -13.28 10.14
CA TYR A 431 -24.34 -14.11 10.87
C TYR A 431 -24.81 -14.40 12.28
N GLN A 432 -24.32 -15.47 12.91
CA GLN A 432 -24.49 -15.67 14.36
C GLN A 432 -23.51 -14.79 15.12
N LEU A 433 -24.05 -13.83 15.90
CA LEU A 433 -23.23 -12.98 16.75
C LEU A 433 -23.07 -13.59 18.13
N ASN A 434 -21.84 -13.66 18.61
CA ASN A 434 -21.54 -14.01 20.00
C ASN A 434 -21.84 -12.79 20.94
N ASP A 435 -21.79 -13.01 22.26
CA ASP A 435 -22.15 -11.98 23.21
C ASP A 435 -21.19 -10.75 23.19
N ALA A 436 -19.91 -10.97 22.91
CA ALA A 436 -18.94 -9.90 22.77
C ALA A 436 -19.23 -9.04 21.54
N GLU A 437 -19.56 -9.67 20.40
CA GLU A 437 -19.95 -9.00 19.17
C GLU A 437 -21.26 -8.24 19.33
N LYS A 438 -22.28 -8.85 19.96
CA LYS A 438 -23.53 -8.15 20.30
C LYS A 438 -23.26 -6.90 21.13
N LYS A 439 -22.46 -7.02 22.21
CA LYS A 439 -22.09 -5.88 23.04
C LYS A 439 -21.33 -4.81 22.25
N LYS A 440 -20.43 -5.20 21.36
CA LYS A 440 -19.60 -4.28 20.57
C LYS A 440 -20.38 -3.59 19.48
N TYR A 441 -21.26 -4.31 18.76
CA TYR A 441 -21.88 -3.82 17.52
C TYR A 441 -23.28 -3.26 17.71
N SER A 442 -24.08 -3.76 18.67
CA SER A 442 -25.48 -3.31 18.85
C SER A 442 -25.57 -1.83 19.21
N CYS A 443 -26.44 -1.14 18.51
CA CYS A 443 -26.81 0.26 18.75
C CYS A 443 -28.20 0.57 18.19
N ASP A 444 -28.72 1.71 18.55
CA ASP A 444 -29.99 2.20 17.99
C ASP A 444 -29.75 2.72 16.57
N ILE A 445 -28.70 3.51 16.37
CA ILE A 445 -28.37 4.13 15.09
C ILE A 445 -26.93 3.84 14.73
N CYS A 446 -26.72 3.31 13.54
CA CYS A 446 -25.41 3.06 12.97
C CYS A 446 -25.15 3.98 11.79
N PHE A 447 -23.97 4.58 11.77
CA PHE A 447 -23.50 5.38 10.64
C PHE A 447 -22.09 4.94 10.24
N VAL A 448 -21.93 4.46 9.01
CA VAL A 448 -20.66 3.94 8.49
C VAL A 448 -20.12 4.85 7.41
N CYS A 449 -19.22 5.74 7.77
CA CYS A 449 -18.44 6.59 6.86
C CYS A 449 -17.27 7.23 7.61
N HIS A 450 -16.29 7.76 6.87
CA HIS A 450 -15.24 8.58 7.49
C HIS A 450 -15.81 9.91 7.99
N SER A 451 -15.29 10.42 9.11
CA SER A 451 -15.55 11.78 9.55
C SER A 451 -15.08 12.76 8.47
N SER A 452 -15.86 13.82 8.31
CA SER A 452 -15.54 14.94 7.43
C SER A 452 -15.41 16.18 8.30
N ASN A 453 -14.18 16.52 8.71
CA ASN A 453 -13.95 17.78 9.40
C ASN A 453 -14.07 18.93 8.41
N VAL A 454 -15.22 19.60 8.44
CA VAL A 454 -15.59 20.67 7.51
C VAL A 454 -14.61 21.84 7.60
N GLU A 455 -14.25 22.26 8.82
CA GLU A 455 -13.33 23.39 9.01
C GLU A 455 -11.92 23.08 8.47
N SER A 456 -11.40 21.89 8.74
CA SER A 456 -10.12 21.47 8.20
C SER A 456 -10.11 21.39 6.66
N TYR A 457 -11.25 21.05 6.05
CA TYR A 457 -11.38 21.06 4.61
C TYR A 457 -11.37 22.47 4.04
N ILE A 458 -12.11 23.38 4.66
CA ILE A 458 -12.13 24.81 4.28
C ILE A 458 -10.72 25.39 4.30
N ASP A 459 -9.95 25.12 5.35
CA ASP A 459 -8.57 25.59 5.48
C ASP A 459 -7.68 25.03 4.36
N LYS A 460 -7.74 23.72 4.12
CA LYS A 460 -6.97 23.05 3.04
C LYS A 460 -7.30 23.59 1.65
N VAL A 461 -8.55 23.90 1.39
CA VAL A 461 -8.92 24.53 0.09
C VAL A 461 -8.37 25.94 0.02
N ALA A 462 -8.54 26.74 1.07
CA ALA A 462 -8.05 28.11 1.09
C ALA A 462 -6.53 28.20 0.91
N GLU A 463 -5.76 27.32 1.52
CA GLU A 463 -4.29 27.26 1.44
C GLU A 463 -3.74 27.04 0.02
N LYS A 464 -4.55 26.50 -0.90
CA LYS A 464 -4.18 26.36 -2.32
C LYS A 464 -4.13 27.69 -3.07
N PHE A 465 -4.61 28.77 -2.46
CA PHE A 465 -4.73 30.10 -3.09
C PHE A 465 -3.80 31.12 -2.45
N PRO A 466 -3.48 32.23 -3.17
CA PRO A 466 -2.69 33.32 -2.62
C PRO A 466 -3.27 33.86 -1.30
N GLU A 467 -2.42 34.19 -0.35
CA GLU A 467 -2.78 34.61 1.01
C GLU A 467 -3.90 35.67 1.05
N GLN A 468 -3.87 36.62 0.12
CA GLN A 468 -4.87 37.71 0.01
C GLN A 468 -6.29 37.24 -0.32
N LEU A 469 -6.45 36.02 -0.85
CA LEU A 469 -7.73 35.41 -1.21
C LEU A 469 -8.21 34.38 -0.20
N GLN A 470 -7.34 33.85 0.64
CA GLN A 470 -7.65 32.74 1.54
C GLN A 470 -8.85 33.02 2.44
N GLU A 471 -8.89 34.18 3.09
CA GLU A 471 -10.02 34.58 3.95
C GLU A 471 -11.34 34.71 3.16
N LYS A 472 -11.28 35.16 1.94
CA LYS A 472 -12.47 35.26 1.08
C LYS A 472 -13.01 33.88 0.72
N ILE A 473 -12.12 32.95 0.41
CA ILE A 473 -12.47 31.56 0.11
C ILE A 473 -13.05 30.88 1.34
N ARG A 474 -12.42 31.03 2.50
CA ARG A 474 -12.98 30.52 3.78
C ARG A 474 -14.38 31.04 4.02
N ALA A 475 -14.60 32.34 3.82
CA ALA A 475 -15.92 32.95 4.05
C ALA A 475 -17.00 32.39 3.12
N ILE A 476 -16.67 32.06 1.87
CA ILE A 476 -17.63 31.49 0.91
C ILE A 476 -18.00 30.07 1.32
N TYR A 477 -17.02 29.23 1.63
CA TYR A 477 -17.28 27.86 2.05
C TYR A 477 -18.05 27.83 3.38
N ARG A 478 -17.66 28.65 4.37
CA ARG A 478 -18.42 28.78 5.61
C ARG A 478 -19.83 29.27 5.37
N GLY A 479 -20.05 30.21 4.47
CA GLY A 479 -21.38 30.71 4.13
C GLY A 479 -22.33 29.60 3.67
N TYR A 480 -21.85 28.65 2.87
CA TYR A 480 -22.64 27.48 2.51
C TYR A 480 -22.86 26.53 3.71
N TYR A 481 -21.82 26.27 4.49
CA TYR A 481 -21.94 25.45 5.68
C TYR A 481 -22.95 26.03 6.69
N ASP A 482 -22.87 27.31 6.95
CA ASP A 482 -23.81 28.04 7.83
C ASP A 482 -25.24 27.99 7.29
N TYR A 483 -25.41 28.17 5.97
CA TYR A 483 -26.72 28.01 5.32
C TYR A 483 -27.32 26.63 5.60
N VAL A 484 -26.55 25.55 5.42
CA VAL A 484 -27.04 24.19 5.69
C VAL A 484 -27.30 23.97 7.19
N CYS A 485 -26.47 24.55 8.06
CA CYS A 485 -26.70 24.50 9.51
C CYS A 485 -28.02 25.17 9.94
N GLU A 486 -28.33 26.31 9.35
CA GLU A 486 -29.51 27.12 9.67
C GLU A 486 -30.80 26.55 9.07
N THR A 487 -30.75 26.16 7.81
CA THR A 487 -31.94 25.75 7.05
C THR A 487 -32.20 24.24 7.08
N GLY A 488 -31.14 23.41 7.20
CA GLY A 488 -31.21 21.97 7.00
C GLY A 488 -31.33 21.56 5.54
N GLU A 489 -31.20 22.49 4.61
CA GLU A 489 -31.37 22.27 3.15
C GLU A 489 -29.98 22.16 2.45
N LEU A 490 -29.90 21.25 1.50
CA LEU A 490 -28.73 21.03 0.66
C LEU A 490 -28.98 21.51 -0.77
N PHE A 491 -27.91 21.89 -1.46
CA PHE A 491 -27.96 22.03 -2.92
C PHE A 491 -27.69 20.67 -3.59
N TYR A 492 -28.40 20.40 -4.67
CA TYR A 492 -28.31 19.13 -5.39
C TYR A 492 -27.75 19.27 -6.82
N THR A 493 -27.58 20.50 -7.32
CA THR A 493 -27.19 20.76 -8.71
C THR A 493 -25.95 21.65 -8.80
N GLU A 494 -25.15 21.44 -9.86
CA GLU A 494 -24.06 22.35 -10.21
C GLU A 494 -24.56 23.80 -10.36
N GLN A 495 -25.77 23.97 -10.92
CA GLN A 495 -26.36 25.29 -11.13
C GLN A 495 -26.64 26.05 -9.85
N GLU A 496 -27.11 25.39 -8.79
CA GLU A 496 -27.32 26.01 -7.47
C GLU A 496 -25.99 26.47 -6.88
N PHE A 497 -24.95 25.66 -6.96
CA PHE A 497 -23.59 26.04 -6.52
C PHE A 497 -23.02 27.18 -7.38
N GLU A 498 -23.21 27.15 -8.69
CA GLU A 498 -22.78 28.21 -9.61
C GLU A 498 -23.39 29.55 -9.22
N LEU A 499 -24.72 29.58 -9.01
CA LEU A 499 -25.44 30.78 -8.57
C LEU A 499 -24.96 31.29 -7.22
N PHE A 500 -24.78 30.40 -6.27
CA PHE A 500 -24.27 30.72 -4.92
C PHE A 500 -22.86 31.33 -5.01
N ILE A 501 -21.93 30.68 -5.72
CA ILE A 501 -20.54 31.12 -5.84
C ILE A 501 -20.46 32.47 -6.56
N LYS A 502 -21.16 32.65 -7.70
CA LYS A 502 -21.23 33.92 -8.42
C LYS A 502 -21.78 35.02 -7.53
N GLY A 503 -22.86 34.74 -6.80
CA GLY A 503 -23.49 35.65 -5.85
C GLY A 503 -22.51 36.08 -4.76
N ALA A 504 -21.83 35.14 -4.14
CA ALA A 504 -20.89 35.39 -3.06
C ALA A 504 -19.68 36.22 -3.49
N PHE A 505 -19.06 35.87 -4.61
CA PHE A 505 -17.93 36.68 -5.15
C PHE A 505 -18.34 38.08 -5.63
N SER A 506 -19.48 38.21 -6.30
CA SER A 506 -19.97 39.50 -6.76
C SER A 506 -20.41 40.38 -5.61
N TYR A 507 -21.25 39.87 -4.71
CA TYR A 507 -21.86 40.67 -3.64
C TYR A 507 -20.88 41.04 -2.53
N HIS A 508 -20.09 40.08 -2.05
CA HIS A 508 -19.19 40.32 -0.91
C HIS A 508 -17.87 40.96 -1.30
N TYR A 509 -17.39 40.71 -2.52
CA TYR A 509 -16.01 41.07 -2.91
C TYR A 509 -15.91 41.90 -4.18
N ASN A 510 -17.04 42.17 -4.85
CA ASN A 510 -17.08 42.86 -6.13
C ASN A 510 -16.08 42.25 -7.15
N MET A 511 -15.99 40.95 -7.19
CA MET A 511 -15.09 40.15 -8.05
C MET A 511 -15.91 39.33 -9.02
N ALA A 512 -15.47 39.31 -10.29
CA ALA A 512 -15.92 38.32 -11.26
C ALA A 512 -14.87 37.19 -11.34
N LEU A 513 -15.31 35.94 -11.36
CA LEU A 513 -14.46 34.81 -11.58
C LEU A 513 -14.23 34.55 -13.07
N THR A 514 -13.06 34.02 -13.41
CA THR A 514 -12.87 33.40 -14.74
C THR A 514 -13.72 32.14 -14.85
N ALA A 515 -14.04 31.69 -16.05
CA ALA A 515 -14.80 30.43 -16.24
C ALA A 515 -14.10 29.25 -15.57
N GLU A 516 -12.79 29.13 -15.74
CA GLU A 516 -11.98 28.05 -15.13
C GLU A 516 -12.03 28.06 -13.59
N ALA A 517 -11.93 29.25 -12.98
CA ALA A 517 -12.01 29.36 -11.52
C ALA A 517 -13.42 29.06 -11.01
N LEU A 518 -14.45 29.45 -11.75
CA LEU A 518 -15.84 29.14 -11.42
C LEU A 518 -16.06 27.62 -11.46
N ASP A 519 -15.67 26.99 -12.57
CA ASP A 519 -15.81 25.53 -12.75
C ASP A 519 -15.09 24.77 -11.63
N TYR A 520 -13.89 25.20 -11.24
CA TYR A 520 -13.16 24.60 -10.09
C TYR A 520 -13.97 24.69 -8.80
N PHE A 521 -14.50 25.87 -8.44
CA PHE A 521 -15.25 26.02 -7.19
C PHE A 521 -16.59 25.28 -7.22
N VAL A 522 -17.26 25.27 -8.37
CA VAL A 522 -18.52 24.53 -8.53
C VAL A 522 -18.27 23.04 -8.35
N GLU A 523 -17.27 22.46 -9.01
CA GLU A 523 -16.93 21.05 -8.88
C GLU A 523 -16.53 20.69 -7.45
N ASP A 524 -15.64 21.50 -6.83
CA ASP A 524 -15.17 21.24 -5.46
C ASP A 524 -16.32 21.32 -4.44
N MET A 525 -17.16 22.37 -4.52
CA MET A 525 -18.28 22.54 -3.58
C MET A 525 -19.38 21.50 -3.78
N TRP A 526 -19.73 21.20 -5.02
CA TRP A 526 -20.80 20.26 -5.32
C TRP A 526 -20.43 18.82 -4.97
N ARG A 527 -19.26 18.36 -5.43
CA ARG A 527 -18.89 16.93 -5.28
C ARG A 527 -18.23 16.60 -3.96
N TYR A 528 -17.36 17.47 -3.47
CA TYR A 528 -16.50 17.14 -2.34
C TYR A 528 -16.93 17.83 -1.04
N PHE A 529 -17.23 19.14 -1.11
CA PHE A 529 -17.58 19.88 0.08
C PHE A 529 -18.99 19.57 0.57
N ASN A 530 -19.96 19.50 -0.33
CA ASN A 530 -21.36 19.19 -0.01
C ASN A 530 -21.52 17.84 0.73
N ASP A 531 -20.86 16.80 0.24
CA ASP A 531 -20.86 15.48 0.89
C ASP A 531 -20.29 15.56 2.34
N ARG A 532 -19.23 16.35 2.53
CA ARG A 532 -18.63 16.55 3.85
C ARG A 532 -19.56 17.28 4.81
N VAL A 533 -20.18 18.36 4.33
CA VAL A 533 -21.16 19.12 5.09
C VAL A 533 -22.32 18.20 5.50
N TYR A 534 -22.86 17.45 4.57
CA TYR A 534 -24.00 16.59 4.83
C TYR A 534 -23.68 15.47 5.83
N ARG A 535 -22.55 14.80 5.70
CA ARG A 535 -22.10 13.78 6.67
C ARG A 535 -22.02 14.33 8.09
N GLN A 536 -21.43 15.49 8.27
CA GLN A 536 -21.30 16.12 9.58
C GLN A 536 -22.66 16.54 10.13
N MET A 537 -23.50 17.13 9.29
CA MET A 537 -24.82 17.60 9.69
C MET A 537 -25.78 16.47 10.08
N LEU A 538 -25.79 15.34 9.37
CA LEU A 538 -26.59 14.17 9.76
C LEU A 538 -26.28 13.72 11.19
N VAL A 539 -25.01 13.60 11.54
CA VAL A 539 -24.62 13.22 12.90
C VAL A 539 -25.02 14.29 13.90
N GLN A 540 -24.81 15.57 13.58
CA GLN A 540 -25.19 16.67 14.47
C GLN A 540 -26.68 16.72 14.71
N TRP A 541 -27.52 16.54 13.69
CA TRP A 541 -28.99 16.51 13.82
C TRP A 541 -29.47 15.41 14.77
N MET A 542 -28.86 14.21 14.68
CA MET A 542 -29.21 13.11 15.58
C MET A 542 -28.80 13.41 17.04
N LEU A 543 -27.61 13.97 17.25
CA LEU A 543 -27.12 14.33 18.58
C LEU A 543 -27.95 15.47 19.20
N ASP A 544 -28.26 16.50 18.44
CA ASP A 544 -29.11 17.63 18.88
C ASP A 544 -30.53 17.18 19.25
N ALA A 545 -31.03 16.13 18.60
CA ALA A 545 -32.32 15.50 18.94
C ALA A 545 -32.27 14.58 20.16
N GLY A 546 -31.09 14.40 20.78
CA GLY A 546 -30.93 13.64 22.01
C GLY A 546 -30.68 12.13 21.82
N PHE A 547 -30.40 11.65 20.63
CA PHE A 547 -30.00 10.25 20.43
C PHE A 547 -28.58 10.02 20.94
N THR A 548 -28.42 9.08 21.88
CA THR A 548 -27.16 8.80 22.56
C THR A 548 -26.59 7.41 22.24
N ASN A 549 -27.43 6.45 21.81
CA ASN A 549 -27.00 5.12 21.46
C ASN A 549 -26.66 5.05 19.95
N ILE A 550 -25.69 5.87 19.55
CA ILE A 550 -25.20 5.98 18.17
C ILE A 550 -23.81 5.34 18.08
N LYS A 551 -23.50 4.64 16.97
CA LYS A 551 -22.15 4.18 16.67
C LYS A 551 -21.69 4.71 15.33
N LEU A 552 -20.57 5.45 15.37
CA LEU A 552 -19.92 6.06 14.20
C LEU A 552 -18.72 5.22 13.79
N TRP A 553 -18.82 4.53 12.66
CA TRP A 553 -17.77 3.68 12.12
C TRP A 553 -17.05 4.39 10.98
N GLY A 554 -15.73 4.45 11.04
CA GLY A 554 -14.86 5.08 10.06
C GLY A 554 -13.71 5.85 10.71
N ASN A 555 -12.78 6.33 9.90
CA ASN A 555 -11.66 7.12 10.39
C ASN A 555 -12.09 8.55 10.74
N GLY A 556 -11.37 9.19 11.66
CA GLY A 556 -11.48 10.62 11.96
C GLY A 556 -12.50 11.00 13.04
N TRP A 557 -13.53 10.22 13.33
CA TRP A 557 -14.56 10.57 14.34
C TRP A 557 -14.00 10.83 15.73
N ALA A 558 -12.99 10.06 16.15
CA ALA A 558 -12.35 10.23 17.46
C ALA A 558 -11.47 11.49 17.56
N MET A 559 -11.18 12.18 16.46
CA MET A 559 -10.39 13.41 16.45
C MET A 559 -11.19 14.64 16.87
N GLU A 560 -12.52 14.57 16.81
CA GLU A 560 -13.41 15.64 17.22
C GLU A 560 -14.04 15.30 18.58
N GLU A 561 -13.80 16.12 19.60
CA GLU A 561 -14.23 15.84 20.99
C GLU A 561 -15.72 15.55 21.11
N LYS A 562 -16.56 16.25 20.33
CA LYS A 562 -18.02 16.07 20.33
C LYS A 562 -18.51 14.73 19.78
N TYR A 563 -17.68 14.02 19.00
CA TYR A 563 -18.01 12.71 18.42
C TYR A 563 -17.25 11.54 19.04
N LYS A 564 -16.26 11.82 19.87
CA LYS A 564 -15.29 10.86 20.40
C LYS A 564 -15.94 9.69 21.15
N GLU A 565 -16.98 9.94 21.92
CA GLU A 565 -17.68 8.90 22.68
C GLU A 565 -18.49 7.94 21.78
N TYR A 566 -18.87 8.38 20.57
CA TYR A 566 -19.61 7.58 19.58
C TYR A 566 -18.70 6.87 18.59
N ALA A 567 -17.42 7.24 18.54
CA ALA A 567 -16.46 6.77 17.56
C ALA A 567 -16.01 5.33 17.84
N MET A 568 -16.22 4.44 16.86
CA MET A 568 -15.85 3.02 16.93
C MET A 568 -14.56 2.68 16.17
N GLY A 569 -14.00 3.64 15.44
CA GLY A 569 -12.88 3.40 14.53
C GLY A 569 -13.29 2.77 13.20
N PRO A 570 -12.32 2.35 12.36
CA PRO A 570 -12.61 1.77 11.06
C PRO A 570 -13.35 0.43 11.19
N ALA A 571 -14.35 0.22 10.33
CA ALA A 571 -15.02 -1.06 10.17
C ALA A 571 -14.31 -1.87 9.09
N GLN A 572 -13.90 -3.10 9.41
CA GLN A 572 -13.34 -4.00 8.42
C GLN A 572 -14.41 -4.42 7.43
N ASN A 573 -14.13 -4.28 6.13
CA ASN A 573 -15.03 -4.72 5.06
C ASN A 573 -15.31 -6.23 5.16
N GLY A 574 -16.50 -6.63 4.72
CA GLY A 574 -16.91 -8.02 4.71
C GLY A 574 -17.71 -8.46 5.94
N GLU A 575 -17.39 -9.62 6.53
CA GLU A 575 -18.15 -10.24 7.62
C GLU A 575 -18.33 -9.30 8.82
N THR A 576 -17.28 -8.57 9.22
CA THR A 576 -17.36 -7.63 10.33
C THR A 576 -18.36 -6.52 10.07
N LEU A 577 -18.31 -5.93 8.88
CA LEU A 577 -19.25 -4.88 8.48
C LEU A 577 -20.68 -5.40 8.38
N SER A 578 -20.87 -6.62 7.86
CA SER A 578 -22.17 -7.30 7.83
C SER A 578 -22.74 -7.47 9.24
N LYS A 579 -21.93 -7.92 10.20
CA LYS A 579 -22.33 -8.06 11.60
C LYS A 579 -22.70 -6.71 12.26
N ILE A 580 -22.00 -5.64 11.91
CA ILE A 580 -22.30 -4.28 12.36
C ILE A 580 -23.68 -3.84 11.87
N TYR A 581 -23.96 -4.01 10.58
CA TYR A 581 -25.25 -3.68 10.00
C TYR A 581 -26.39 -4.48 10.62
N GLN A 582 -26.22 -5.78 10.76
CA GLN A 582 -27.22 -6.69 11.37
C GLN A 582 -27.50 -6.35 12.84
N ALA A 583 -26.49 -5.96 13.60
CA ALA A 583 -26.63 -5.70 15.04
C ALA A 583 -27.25 -4.33 15.33
N SER A 584 -27.35 -3.44 14.35
CA SER A 584 -27.86 -2.09 14.48
C SER A 584 -29.37 -2.07 14.23
N LYS A 585 -30.14 -1.30 15.01
CA LYS A 585 -31.60 -1.18 14.75
C LYS A 585 -31.88 -0.39 13.47
N ILE A 586 -31.11 0.68 13.22
CA ILE A 586 -31.24 1.52 12.02
C ILE A 586 -29.85 1.85 11.47
N VAL A 587 -29.67 1.69 10.18
CA VAL A 587 -28.48 2.11 9.44
C VAL A 587 -28.85 3.27 8.53
N ILE A 588 -28.11 4.38 8.61
CA ILE A 588 -28.42 5.62 7.88
C ILE A 588 -27.58 5.75 6.60
N GLY A 589 -28.24 6.10 5.52
CA GLY A 589 -27.61 6.54 4.26
C GLY A 589 -27.29 8.04 4.27
N ASN A 590 -26.26 8.43 3.52
CA ASN A 590 -25.78 9.82 3.47
C ASN A 590 -25.27 10.27 2.10
N ASN A 591 -25.77 9.70 1.03
CA ASN A 591 -25.29 10.05 -0.31
C ASN A 591 -25.98 11.33 -0.82
N ILE A 592 -25.24 12.15 -1.57
CA ILE A 592 -25.75 13.38 -2.19
C ILE A 592 -25.98 13.24 -3.71
N MET A 593 -25.51 12.14 -4.30
CA MET A 593 -25.58 11.90 -5.75
C MET A 593 -26.37 10.64 -6.13
N THR A 594 -26.52 9.68 -5.22
CA THR A 594 -27.26 8.45 -5.47
C THR A 594 -27.84 7.87 -4.18
N THR A 595 -29.10 7.49 -4.21
CA THR A 595 -29.74 6.81 -3.07
C THR A 595 -29.48 5.29 -3.08
N ALA A 596 -29.15 4.72 -4.23
CA ALA A 596 -28.90 3.28 -4.41
C ALA A 596 -27.41 2.91 -4.33
N ALA A 597 -26.70 3.42 -3.32
CA ALA A 597 -25.28 3.11 -3.10
C ALA A 597 -25.08 1.69 -2.54
N ALA A 598 -23.87 1.14 -2.69
CA ALA A 598 -23.49 -0.20 -2.21
C ALA A 598 -23.91 -0.46 -0.75
N ARG A 599 -23.76 0.52 0.14
CA ARG A 599 -24.19 0.43 1.55
C ARG A 599 -25.65 0.03 1.72
N ALA A 600 -26.54 0.45 0.84
CA ALA A 600 -27.96 0.07 0.90
C ALA A 600 -28.10 -1.43 0.78
N TRP A 601 -27.47 -2.01 -0.24
CA TRP A 601 -27.54 -3.44 -0.54
C TRP A 601 -26.78 -4.28 0.48
N GLU A 602 -25.61 -3.83 0.90
CA GLU A 602 -24.83 -4.46 1.96
C GLU A 602 -25.65 -4.55 3.26
N THR A 603 -26.30 -3.46 3.65
CA THR A 603 -27.15 -3.42 4.85
C THR A 603 -28.33 -4.37 4.72
N MET A 604 -29.06 -4.31 3.63
CA MET A 604 -30.25 -5.15 3.42
C MET A 604 -29.89 -6.64 3.36
N LEU A 605 -28.83 -6.99 2.64
CA LEU A 605 -28.36 -8.39 2.55
C LEU A 605 -27.91 -8.92 3.92
N SER A 606 -27.31 -8.08 4.76
CA SER A 606 -26.89 -8.41 6.13
C SER A 606 -28.08 -8.61 7.09
N GLY A 607 -29.31 -8.29 6.67
CA GLY A 607 -30.46 -8.30 7.55
C GLY A 607 -30.57 -7.05 8.44
N GLY A 608 -30.01 -5.93 8.00
CA GLY A 608 -30.11 -4.63 8.64
C GLY A 608 -31.25 -3.78 8.07
N PHE A 609 -31.80 -2.88 8.88
CA PHE A 609 -32.79 -1.90 8.47
C PHE A 609 -32.11 -0.66 7.90
N TYR A 610 -32.27 -0.41 6.60
CA TYR A 610 -31.67 0.73 5.91
C TYR A 610 -32.63 1.89 5.77
N MET A 611 -32.20 3.09 6.16
CA MET A 611 -32.95 4.34 5.98
C MET A 611 -32.15 5.24 5.04
N SER A 612 -32.70 5.50 3.85
CA SER A 612 -32.05 6.32 2.81
C SER A 612 -32.42 7.80 2.99
N ASN A 613 -31.48 8.67 2.65
CA ASN A 613 -31.83 10.09 2.46
C ASN A 613 -32.51 10.31 1.12
N TYR A 614 -33.28 11.42 1.05
CA TYR A 614 -33.89 11.88 -0.18
C TYR A 614 -32.87 12.60 -1.07
N ILE A 615 -33.00 12.38 -2.37
CA ILE A 615 -32.41 13.18 -3.44
C ILE A 615 -33.54 13.43 -4.46
N PRO A 616 -33.68 14.64 -5.04
CA PRO A 616 -34.63 14.86 -6.15
C PRO A 616 -34.43 13.85 -7.28
N GLU A 617 -35.50 13.35 -7.90
CA GLU A 617 -35.42 12.26 -8.90
C GLU A 617 -34.51 12.58 -10.07
N GLU A 618 -34.55 13.85 -10.52
CA GLU A 618 -33.72 14.37 -11.62
C GLU A 618 -32.22 14.43 -11.31
N ASN A 619 -31.88 14.41 -10.01
CA ASN A 619 -30.49 14.53 -9.52
C ASN A 619 -29.99 13.22 -8.89
N ASP A 620 -30.83 12.18 -8.82
CA ASP A 620 -30.47 10.87 -8.27
C ASP A 620 -29.93 9.97 -9.40
N ASP A 621 -28.62 9.85 -9.48
CA ASP A 621 -27.94 9.12 -10.57
C ASP A 621 -28.35 7.64 -10.61
N VAL A 622 -28.47 7.00 -9.44
CA VAL A 622 -29.04 5.65 -9.31
C VAL A 622 -30.12 5.68 -8.24
N ASP A 623 -31.34 5.88 -8.69
CA ASP A 623 -32.50 6.10 -7.84
C ASP A 623 -33.04 4.78 -7.25
N ILE A 624 -32.94 4.66 -5.94
CA ILE A 624 -33.43 3.48 -5.20
C ILE A 624 -34.92 3.23 -5.40
N ARG A 625 -35.73 4.30 -5.68
CA ARG A 625 -37.17 4.22 -5.97
C ARG A 625 -37.50 3.45 -7.24
N LYS A 626 -36.55 3.35 -8.19
CA LYS A 626 -36.70 2.53 -9.40
C LYS A 626 -36.46 1.04 -9.14
N ILE A 627 -35.88 0.70 -8.00
CA ILE A 627 -35.47 -0.66 -7.64
C ILE A 627 -36.34 -1.21 -6.52
N LEU A 628 -36.68 -0.37 -5.52
CA LEU A 628 -37.42 -0.71 -4.30
C LEU A 628 -38.68 0.13 -4.16
N GLU A 629 -39.67 -0.37 -3.43
CA GLU A 629 -40.87 0.37 -3.08
C GLU A 629 -40.66 1.09 -1.74
N VAL A 630 -40.61 2.45 -1.77
CA VAL A 630 -40.50 3.29 -0.58
C VAL A 630 -41.68 3.03 0.37
N ASP A 631 -41.41 3.10 1.67
CA ASP A 631 -42.31 2.79 2.78
C ASP A 631 -42.74 1.30 2.87
N LYS A 632 -42.16 0.43 2.03
CA LYS A 632 -42.38 -1.02 2.12
C LYS A 632 -41.06 -1.82 2.17
N ASP A 633 -40.12 -1.50 1.29
CA ASP A 633 -38.84 -2.21 1.17
C ASP A 633 -37.68 -1.37 1.76
N VAL A 634 -37.82 -0.04 1.70
CA VAL A 634 -36.87 0.95 2.21
C VAL A 634 -37.58 2.17 2.76
N ILE A 635 -37.02 2.80 3.78
CA ILE A 635 -37.48 4.09 4.26
C ILE A 635 -36.61 5.19 3.72
N MET A 636 -37.24 6.31 3.32
CA MET A 636 -36.57 7.52 2.87
C MET A 636 -36.94 8.68 3.78
N PHE A 637 -35.96 9.47 4.21
CA PHE A 637 -36.20 10.71 4.94
C PHE A 637 -35.86 11.93 4.07
N TYR A 638 -36.65 13.00 4.20
CA TYR A 638 -36.62 14.14 3.28
C TYR A 638 -35.87 15.35 3.83
N ASN A 639 -35.85 15.52 5.14
CA ASN A 639 -35.18 16.62 5.83
C ASN A 639 -34.89 16.24 7.30
N ARG A 640 -34.36 17.19 8.08
CA ARG A 640 -34.00 17.00 9.48
C ARG A 640 -35.20 16.54 10.35
N GLU A 641 -36.33 17.21 10.24
CA GLU A 641 -37.53 16.93 11.02
C GLU A 641 -38.08 15.55 10.74
N ASP A 642 -38.16 15.20 9.45
CA ASP A 642 -38.62 13.88 9.00
C ASP A 642 -37.67 12.75 9.42
N LEU A 643 -36.35 12.99 9.34
CA LEU A 643 -35.37 12.05 9.88
C LEU A 643 -35.60 11.75 11.34
N ILE A 644 -35.73 12.79 12.17
CA ILE A 644 -35.90 12.65 13.63
C ILE A 644 -37.22 11.93 13.95
N GLN A 645 -38.33 12.29 13.28
CA GLN A 645 -39.63 11.63 13.45
C GLN A 645 -39.54 10.13 13.08
N LYS A 646 -38.94 9.80 11.94
CA LYS A 646 -38.78 8.42 11.49
C LYS A 646 -37.85 7.62 12.40
N LEU A 647 -36.77 8.22 12.90
CA LEU A 647 -35.92 7.58 13.88
C LEU A 647 -36.68 7.18 15.12
N HIS A 648 -37.41 8.11 15.75
CA HIS A 648 -38.24 7.79 16.91
C HIS A 648 -39.26 6.71 16.61
N TYR A 649 -39.99 6.84 15.50
CA TYR A 649 -41.01 5.87 15.10
C TYR A 649 -40.43 4.46 14.92
N TYR A 650 -39.42 4.30 14.11
CA TYR A 650 -38.87 2.98 13.81
C TYR A 650 -38.01 2.39 14.94
N LEU A 651 -37.54 3.17 15.89
CA LEU A 651 -36.91 2.62 17.12
C LEU A 651 -37.95 1.93 18.01
N GLU A 652 -39.19 2.37 18.02
CA GLU A 652 -40.29 1.82 18.83
C GLU A 652 -41.07 0.71 18.11
N HIS A 653 -41.05 0.66 16.76
CA HIS A 653 -41.86 -0.26 15.94
C HIS A 653 -41.02 -1.41 15.37
N GLU A 654 -40.58 -2.33 16.23
CA GLU A 654 -39.70 -3.45 15.86
C GLU A 654 -40.32 -4.39 14.82
N GLU A 655 -41.59 -4.74 14.96
CA GLU A 655 -42.29 -5.65 14.03
C GLU A 655 -42.33 -5.09 12.59
N GLU A 656 -42.52 -3.78 12.46
CA GLU A 656 -42.50 -3.13 11.16
C GLU A 656 -41.09 -3.12 10.56
N ARG A 657 -40.10 -2.81 11.38
CA ARG A 657 -38.68 -2.91 10.92
C ARG A 657 -38.37 -4.31 10.41
N GLN A 658 -38.75 -5.36 11.13
CA GLN A 658 -38.47 -6.75 10.73
C GLN A 658 -39.15 -7.10 9.38
N LYS A 659 -40.40 -6.70 9.18
CA LYS A 659 -41.09 -6.91 7.89
C LYS A 659 -40.37 -6.20 6.74
N MET A 660 -39.86 -4.99 6.97
CA MET A 660 -39.12 -4.23 5.95
C MET A 660 -37.75 -4.83 5.68
N ILE A 661 -37.03 -5.29 6.72
CA ILE A 661 -35.77 -6.00 6.59
C ILE A 661 -35.94 -7.22 5.68
N GLU A 662 -36.95 -8.05 5.94
CA GLU A 662 -37.23 -9.25 5.13
C GLU A 662 -37.52 -8.91 3.66
N ARG A 663 -38.32 -7.88 3.42
CA ARG A 663 -38.68 -7.44 2.05
C ARG A 663 -37.49 -6.82 1.32
N GLY A 664 -36.81 -5.88 1.97
CA GLY A 664 -35.63 -5.23 1.40
C GLY A 664 -34.52 -6.25 1.09
N ARG A 665 -34.28 -7.20 2.00
CA ARG A 665 -33.32 -8.29 1.76
C ARG A 665 -33.70 -9.17 0.58
N LYS A 666 -34.97 -9.54 0.46
CA LYS A 666 -35.49 -10.32 -0.69
C LYS A 666 -35.25 -9.55 -1.97
N ALA A 667 -35.64 -8.28 -2.02
CA ALA A 667 -35.50 -7.45 -3.21
C ALA A 667 -34.03 -7.26 -3.60
N ALA A 668 -33.12 -7.06 -2.63
CA ALA A 668 -31.69 -6.97 -2.87
C ALA A 668 -31.10 -8.27 -3.43
N LEU A 669 -31.51 -9.45 -2.90
CA LEU A 669 -31.10 -10.76 -3.42
C LEU A 669 -31.56 -10.99 -4.87
N GLU A 670 -32.76 -10.53 -5.23
CA GLU A 670 -33.34 -10.72 -6.55
C GLU A 670 -32.82 -9.75 -7.61
N LYS A 671 -32.26 -8.57 -7.20
CA LYS A 671 -31.98 -7.49 -8.14
C LYS A 671 -30.55 -6.95 -8.07
N MET A 672 -29.91 -6.99 -6.90
CA MET A 672 -28.68 -6.21 -6.62
C MET A 672 -27.55 -7.07 -6.07
N THR A 673 -27.24 -8.18 -6.77
CA THR A 673 -26.08 -9.05 -6.48
C THR A 673 -25.11 -9.05 -7.65
N TYR A 674 -23.84 -9.36 -7.34
CA TYR A 674 -22.79 -9.49 -8.37
C TYR A 674 -23.09 -10.62 -9.36
N ASP A 675 -23.75 -11.70 -8.93
CA ASP A 675 -24.16 -12.79 -9.81
C ASP A 675 -25.16 -12.29 -10.89
N ILE A 676 -26.11 -11.45 -10.50
CA ILE A 676 -27.10 -10.85 -11.42
C ILE A 676 -26.41 -9.83 -12.33
N LEU A 677 -25.56 -8.96 -11.78
CA LEU A 677 -24.82 -7.96 -12.55
C LEU A 677 -23.97 -8.64 -13.64
N MET A 678 -23.12 -9.59 -13.27
CA MET A 678 -22.21 -10.24 -14.21
C MET A 678 -22.97 -11.00 -15.30
N LYS A 679 -24.02 -11.72 -14.93
CA LYS A 679 -24.87 -12.42 -15.89
C LYS A 679 -25.51 -11.46 -16.93
N ARG A 680 -26.03 -10.32 -16.46
CA ARG A 680 -26.65 -9.31 -17.32
C ARG A 680 -25.63 -8.63 -18.22
N VAL A 681 -24.51 -8.17 -17.65
CA VAL A 681 -23.46 -7.46 -18.39
C VAL A 681 -22.85 -8.35 -19.48
N LEU A 682 -22.51 -9.59 -19.18
CA LEU A 682 -21.96 -10.51 -20.20
C LEU A 682 -22.95 -10.82 -21.31
N LYS A 683 -24.23 -10.94 -20.99
CA LYS A 683 -25.29 -11.10 -21.99
C LYS A 683 -25.41 -9.87 -22.89
N GLU A 684 -25.45 -8.66 -22.31
CA GLU A 684 -25.54 -7.41 -23.08
C GLU A 684 -24.31 -7.20 -23.97
N ILE A 685 -23.10 -7.51 -23.50
CA ILE A 685 -21.87 -7.45 -24.31
C ILE A 685 -22.01 -8.42 -25.51
N GLY A 686 -22.45 -9.65 -25.27
CA GLY A 686 -22.64 -10.65 -26.31
C GLY A 686 -23.64 -10.21 -27.40
N GLU A 687 -24.78 -9.64 -26.99
CA GLU A 687 -25.80 -9.09 -27.88
C GLU A 687 -25.27 -7.90 -28.71
N ARG A 688 -24.56 -6.97 -28.09
CA ARG A 688 -24.04 -5.76 -28.76
C ARG A 688 -22.89 -6.05 -29.73
N LEU A 689 -22.13 -7.11 -29.49
CA LEU A 689 -21.11 -7.61 -30.44
C LEU A 689 -21.76 -8.29 -31.69
N GLU A 690 -23.06 -8.56 -31.71
CA GLU A 690 -23.79 -9.07 -32.87
C GLU A 690 -24.20 -7.97 -33.85
N GLU A 691 -24.47 -6.77 -33.32
CA GLU A 691 -24.98 -5.65 -34.10
C GLU A 691 -23.87 -4.88 -34.86
N ASN A 692 -22.62 -5.21 -34.62
CA ASN A 692 -21.45 -4.64 -35.27
C ASN A 692 -20.79 -5.64 -36.23
#